data_df15442941e6de65d64b7dc5180243f1
#
_entry.id   df15442941e6de65d64b7dc5180243f1
#
_cell.length_a   1.000
_cell.length_b   1.000
_cell.length_c   1.000
_cell.angle_alpha   90.00
_cell.angle_beta   90.00
_cell.angle_gamma   90.00
#
_symmetry.space_group_name_H-M   'P 1'
#
loop_
_entity.id
_entity.type
_entity.pdbx_description
1 polymer ?
#
loop_
_entity_poly.entity_id
_entity_poly.type
_entity_poly.pdbx_seq_one_letter_code
_entity_poly.pdbx_strand_id
1 'polypeptide(L)'
;LKHTAKILFSLLWVLLLTNISAETKHNTSINFNTSWSKQKANAWYSKQPWLVGCNFQPSTAINQIEMWAAETYDEKTIDTELGWANELGFNTVRVYLSSEVWKTDATGLKKRVDHFLTICNKHKIKAILVFFDDCWNEETTKGKQPAPKAGIHNSGWVQDPACSLRSDTLKLFPVLEKYVKDMIGTFKNDNRILFWDLYNEPGNSQHGINSLPLLRNVFNWAREVNPDQPVTSGIWYFGCNELNIFQSENSDIITYHNYEPEENHRNEISYLKMFGRPLICTEYMARRNNSLFRNIMPLLKQNNVGAINWGFVSGKTNTIFAWDEPMPDGKEPTLWFHDILRKDKSPFNTAEIEFIKKITGKKEQVQLMDPKDFDTKIDGKQVLLFTLRNRQGMVVQITNFGGKVVSLWTPDRDNNFADIVTGFKSIAEYQKTKEVYFGALIGRYGNRIAKGKFKLNGKEYVLPLNDNGNHLHGGPKGYHNVIWDARFFKNSYNEDALELKYLSKDGDEGYPGNLMITVIYTLTNNNELKIDYTATTDKPTVVNLTHHSFFNLFGFSGGIAKSINSHILKINADAYTPTTDGLIPTGLIAKVKNTPMDFENPIAIGERLNTNFSDLIYGKGYDHNWILNKHGNMLKEAAVIYEPSNGRQMRVLTDQPALQFYGGNFFQGNVTGKYNEIYAHRTSFALETQHYPDSPNHAEFPSTRLNPGEIYRHTCIYKFEIKN
;
A
#
# COMPACT_ATOMS: atom_id res chain seq x y z
N LEU A 1 48.96 -9.87 21.16
CA LEU A 1 48.98 -9.43 22.59
C LEU A 1 47.71 -8.64 22.99
N LYS A 2 46.92 -8.13 22.06
CA LYS A 2 45.62 -7.45 22.37
C LYS A 2 44.39 -8.38 22.38
N HIS A 3 44.48 -9.58 21.90
CA HIS A 3 43.37 -10.53 21.86
C HIS A 3 43.31 -11.48 23.07
N THR A 4 44.40 -11.72 23.74
CA THR A 4 44.49 -12.61 24.91
C THR A 4 44.01 -11.95 26.22
N ALA A 5 43.97 -10.62 26.29
CA ALA A 5 43.50 -9.90 27.48
C ALA A 5 41.98 -9.87 27.64
N LYS A 6 41.19 -10.08 26.53
CA LYS A 6 39.73 -10.04 26.59
C LYS A 6 39.09 -11.37 27.11
N ILE A 7 39.77 -12.50 27.00
CA ILE A 7 39.27 -13.81 27.45
C ILE A 7 39.52 -14.07 28.92
N LEU A 8 40.54 -13.49 29.49
CA LEU A 8 40.81 -13.62 30.94
C LEU A 8 39.88 -12.74 31.84
N PHE A 9 39.31 -11.67 31.29
CA PHE A 9 38.39 -10.83 32.06
C PHE A 9 37.00 -11.41 32.27
N SER A 10 36.54 -12.33 31.38
CA SER A 10 35.21 -12.97 31.49
C SER A 10 35.15 -14.08 32.56
N LEU A 11 36.28 -14.68 32.95
CA LEU A 11 36.36 -15.73 33.98
C LEU A 11 36.55 -15.18 35.42
N LEU A 12 37.03 -13.94 35.58
CA LEU A 12 37.21 -13.32 36.90
C LEU A 12 35.92 -12.81 37.51
N TRP A 13 34.88 -12.59 36.72
CA TRP A 13 33.60 -12.03 37.17
C TRP A 13 32.65 -13.05 37.85
N VAL A 14 32.81 -14.33 37.61
CA VAL A 14 32.00 -15.37 38.26
C VAL A 14 32.44 -15.62 39.69
N LEU A 15 33.67 -15.27 40.07
CA LEU A 15 34.21 -15.47 41.42
C LEU A 15 34.05 -14.29 42.40
N LEU A 16 33.63 -13.11 41.92
CA LEU A 16 33.47 -11.90 42.75
C LEU A 16 32.05 -11.68 43.30
N LEU A 17 31.07 -12.52 42.87
CA LEU A 17 29.67 -12.40 43.33
C LEU A 17 29.34 -13.16 44.62
N THR A 18 30.30 -13.87 45.25
CA THR A 18 30.06 -14.66 46.42
C THR A 18 30.53 -14.06 47.76
N ASN A 19 31.15 -12.85 47.78
CA ASN A 19 31.72 -12.32 49.02
C ASN A 19 31.47 -10.82 49.30
N ILE A 20 30.29 -10.27 49.02
CA ILE A 20 29.90 -8.98 49.58
C ILE A 20 28.49 -9.10 50.14
N SER A 21 28.39 -9.67 51.34
CA SER A 21 27.26 -9.50 52.25
C SER A 21 27.78 -9.19 53.62
N ALA A 22 28.03 -7.93 53.94
CA ALA A 22 27.95 -7.38 55.30
C ALA A 22 28.10 -5.85 55.28
N GLU A 23 27.05 -5.22 55.78
CA GLU A 23 27.02 -3.95 56.49
C GLU A 23 27.26 -2.61 55.78
N THR A 24 26.14 -1.94 55.43
CA THR A 24 25.84 -0.63 56.07
C THR A 24 24.33 -0.37 56.06
N LYS A 25 23.68 -0.48 57.18
CA LYS A 25 22.30 -0.03 57.44
C LYS A 25 22.31 1.50 57.46
N HIS A 26 21.70 2.13 56.44
CA HIS A 26 21.02 3.41 56.61
C HIS A 26 19.57 3.21 56.21
N ASN A 27 18.72 3.12 57.22
CA ASN A 27 17.26 3.08 57.12
C ASN A 27 16.75 4.44 56.63
N THR A 28 16.25 4.45 55.39
CA THR A 28 15.05 5.16 55.02
C THR A 28 14.33 4.25 54.03
N SER A 29 13.32 3.53 54.53
CA SER A 29 12.43 2.70 53.75
C SER A 29 11.51 3.62 52.92
N ILE A 30 11.96 4.09 51.77
CA ILE A 30 11.08 4.53 50.70
C ILE A 30 10.65 3.24 49.98
N ASN A 31 9.39 2.90 50.10
CA ASN A 31 8.76 1.82 49.31
C ASN A 31 8.80 2.25 47.84
N PHE A 32 9.87 1.92 47.14
CA PHE A 32 9.92 2.06 45.69
C PHE A 32 8.92 1.08 45.09
N ASN A 33 7.97 1.59 44.28
CA ASN A 33 7.19 0.74 43.40
C ASN A 33 8.17 -0.08 42.55
N THR A 34 8.24 -1.39 42.82
CA THR A 34 9.22 -2.29 42.20
C THR A 34 8.95 -2.46 40.71
N SER A 35 10.00 -2.79 39.95
CA SER A 35 9.84 -3.22 38.55
C SER A 35 8.84 -4.39 38.45
N TRP A 36 8.18 -4.53 37.30
CA TRP A 36 7.29 -5.67 37.06
C TRP A 36 7.98 -7.00 37.37
N SER A 37 7.24 -7.97 37.91
CA SER A 37 7.77 -9.32 37.99
C SER A 37 8.16 -9.85 36.60
N LYS A 38 9.15 -10.76 36.55
CA LYS A 38 9.55 -11.39 35.28
C LYS A 38 8.36 -12.08 34.60
N GLN A 39 7.45 -12.69 35.39
CA GLN A 39 6.23 -13.32 34.89
C GLN A 39 5.31 -12.29 34.19
N LYS A 40 5.05 -11.14 34.85
CA LYS A 40 4.21 -10.08 34.27
C LYS A 40 4.83 -9.55 32.97
N ALA A 41 6.12 -9.29 32.94
CA ALA A 41 6.82 -8.79 31.76
C ALA A 41 6.77 -9.77 30.58
N ASN A 42 7.04 -11.07 30.84
CA ASN A 42 6.97 -12.10 29.81
C ASN A 42 5.53 -12.35 29.33
N ALA A 43 4.54 -12.32 30.23
CA ALA A 43 3.11 -12.43 29.87
C ALA A 43 2.64 -11.25 29.03
N TRP A 44 3.15 -10.04 29.26
CA TRP A 44 2.89 -8.88 28.43
C TRP A 44 3.52 -9.04 27.04
N TYR A 45 4.79 -9.45 26.97
CA TYR A 45 5.51 -9.59 25.70
C TYR A 45 4.94 -10.71 24.82
N SER A 46 4.49 -11.82 25.41
CA SER A 46 3.89 -12.95 24.68
C SER A 46 2.59 -12.59 23.95
N LYS A 47 1.94 -11.50 24.34
CA LYS A 47 0.75 -10.97 23.67
C LYS A 47 1.08 -10.04 22.49
N GLN A 48 2.35 -9.65 22.32
CA GLN A 48 2.78 -8.80 21.23
C GLN A 48 3.13 -9.66 20.00
N PRO A 49 2.90 -9.16 18.77
CA PRO A 49 3.56 -9.72 17.60
C PRO A 49 5.08 -9.55 17.73
N TRP A 50 5.86 -10.19 16.88
CA TRP A 50 7.28 -9.83 16.79
C TRP A 50 7.40 -8.34 16.53
N LEU A 51 7.97 -7.60 17.49
CA LEU A 51 8.13 -6.16 17.41
C LEU A 51 9.23 -5.83 16.40
N VAL A 52 8.87 -5.06 15.39
CA VAL A 52 9.79 -4.64 14.32
C VAL A 52 9.46 -3.23 13.87
N GLY A 53 10.49 -2.40 13.68
CA GLY A 53 10.27 -1.00 13.33
C GLY A 53 11.54 -0.18 13.26
N CYS A 54 11.40 1.12 13.43
CA CYS A 54 12.51 2.07 13.35
C CYS A 54 12.43 3.15 14.43
N ASN A 55 13.57 3.77 14.72
CA ASN A 55 13.60 5.08 15.33
C ASN A 55 13.08 6.07 14.30
N PHE A 56 12.00 6.76 14.63
CA PHE A 56 11.28 7.62 13.71
C PHE A 56 11.49 9.10 14.04
N GLN A 57 12.05 9.81 13.08
CA GLN A 57 12.12 11.25 13.02
C GLN A 57 11.62 11.65 11.63
N PRO A 58 10.57 12.47 11.48
CA PRO A 58 10.10 12.86 10.15
C PRO A 58 11.23 13.58 9.39
N SER A 59 11.34 13.29 8.09
CA SER A 59 12.44 13.81 7.25
C SER A 59 12.53 15.34 7.21
N THR A 60 11.45 16.01 7.64
CA THR A 60 11.35 17.48 7.73
C THR A 60 11.83 18.06 9.06
N ALA A 61 12.13 17.24 10.07
CA ALA A 61 12.60 17.68 11.38
C ALA A 61 14.06 17.27 11.65
N ILE A 62 14.88 18.18 12.18
CA ILE A 62 16.29 17.95 12.47
C ILE A 62 16.50 17.30 13.85
N ASN A 63 15.57 17.53 14.78
CA ASN A 63 15.62 17.03 16.15
C ASN A 63 14.21 16.97 16.75
N GLN A 64 14.12 16.48 17.99
CA GLN A 64 12.87 16.34 18.73
C GLN A 64 12.17 17.69 19.02
N ILE A 65 12.90 18.81 19.08
CA ILE A 65 12.27 20.13 19.23
C ILE A 65 11.50 20.49 17.96
N GLU A 66 12.14 20.39 16.77
CA GLU A 66 11.50 20.69 15.50
C GLU A 66 10.35 19.72 15.17
N MET A 67 10.46 18.47 15.61
CA MET A 67 9.37 17.50 15.45
C MET A 67 8.11 17.91 16.21
N TRP A 68 8.25 18.46 17.44
CA TRP A 68 7.12 18.68 18.32
C TRP A 68 6.69 20.15 18.51
N ALA A 69 7.45 21.13 18.05
CA ALA A 69 7.04 22.53 18.16
C ALA A 69 5.81 22.83 17.28
N ALA A 70 4.93 23.72 17.74
CA ALA A 70 3.65 23.99 17.08
C ALA A 70 3.81 24.51 15.64
N GLU A 71 4.82 25.31 15.41
CA GLU A 71 5.13 25.94 14.12
C GLU A 71 5.78 25.01 13.09
N THR A 72 6.29 23.84 13.53
CA THR A 72 7.06 22.92 12.68
C THR A 72 6.50 21.50 12.64
N TYR A 73 5.45 21.21 13.43
CA TYR A 73 4.80 19.90 13.44
C TYR A 73 4.18 19.59 12.06
N ASP A 74 4.77 18.62 11.37
CA ASP A 74 4.41 18.26 9.98
C ASP A 74 3.60 16.96 9.91
N GLU A 75 2.29 17.10 10.20
CA GLU A 75 1.31 15.99 10.14
C GLU A 75 1.37 15.22 8.82
N LYS A 76 1.48 15.92 7.69
CA LYS A 76 1.43 15.31 6.36
C LYS A 76 2.63 14.42 6.11
N THR A 77 3.83 14.87 6.46
CA THR A 77 5.05 14.05 6.33
C THR A 77 4.99 12.87 7.30
N ILE A 78 4.56 13.08 8.54
CA ILE A 78 4.41 12.00 9.53
C ILE A 78 3.44 10.93 9.02
N ASP A 79 2.25 11.29 8.54
CA ASP A 79 1.27 10.35 8.01
C ASP A 79 1.80 9.57 6.79
N THR A 80 2.49 10.26 5.90
CA THR A 80 3.06 9.66 4.69
C THR A 80 4.16 8.63 5.03
N GLU A 81 5.11 9.02 5.88
CA GLU A 81 6.27 8.17 6.20
C GLU A 81 5.87 6.98 7.11
N LEU A 82 4.93 7.16 8.05
CA LEU A 82 4.37 6.04 8.81
C LEU A 82 3.59 5.07 7.92
N GLY A 83 2.94 5.56 6.86
CA GLY A 83 2.37 4.71 5.81
C GLY A 83 3.43 3.83 5.14
N TRP A 84 4.60 4.40 4.82
CA TRP A 84 5.72 3.63 4.24
C TRP A 84 6.32 2.62 5.23
N ALA A 85 6.39 2.97 6.52
CA ALA A 85 6.81 2.04 7.57
C ALA A 85 5.87 0.81 7.64
N ASN A 86 4.55 1.03 7.60
CA ASN A 86 3.58 -0.06 7.52
C ASN A 86 3.77 -0.91 6.26
N GLU A 87 4.06 -0.32 5.10
CA GLU A 87 4.31 -1.07 3.86
C GLU A 87 5.53 -1.99 3.95
N LEU A 88 6.51 -1.67 4.79
CA LEU A 88 7.63 -2.56 5.14
C LEU A 88 7.26 -3.64 6.17
N GLY A 89 6.05 -3.57 6.74
CA GLY A 89 5.60 -4.45 7.81
C GLY A 89 6.10 -4.05 9.20
N PHE A 90 6.56 -2.80 9.35
CA PHE A 90 6.88 -2.25 10.67
C PHE A 90 5.59 -2.04 11.47
N ASN A 91 5.60 -2.47 12.72
CA ASN A 91 4.49 -2.37 13.65
C ASN A 91 4.81 -1.51 14.89
N THR A 92 6.01 -0.94 14.93
CA THR A 92 6.51 -0.15 16.06
C THR A 92 7.38 0.99 15.56
N VAL A 93 7.27 2.16 16.19
CA VAL A 93 8.22 3.26 16.03
C VAL A 93 8.66 3.77 17.39
N ARG A 94 9.94 4.20 17.49
CA ARG A 94 10.53 4.82 18.67
C ARG A 94 10.78 6.30 18.37
N VAL A 95 10.23 7.18 19.20
CA VAL A 95 10.28 8.64 18.99
C VAL A 95 10.65 9.37 20.28
N TYR A 96 11.38 10.48 20.13
CA TYR A 96 11.91 11.25 21.25
C TYR A 96 10.99 12.42 21.55
N LEU A 97 10.58 12.54 22.81
CA LEU A 97 9.87 13.71 23.34
C LEU A 97 10.84 14.86 23.60
N SER A 98 10.33 16.06 23.92
CA SER A 98 11.16 17.21 24.26
C SER A 98 10.67 17.93 25.51
N SER A 99 11.53 17.97 26.54
CA SER A 99 11.27 18.76 27.75
C SER A 99 11.23 20.27 27.46
N GLU A 100 11.99 20.76 26.47
CA GLU A 100 12.01 22.16 26.07
C GLU A 100 10.66 22.60 25.43
N VAL A 101 10.08 21.74 24.57
CA VAL A 101 8.77 22.00 24.00
C VAL A 101 7.68 21.93 25.10
N TRP A 102 7.81 20.96 26.02
CA TRP A 102 6.87 20.86 27.12
C TRP A 102 6.93 22.08 28.06
N LYS A 103 8.10 22.60 28.39
CA LYS A 103 8.24 23.82 29.20
C LYS A 103 7.55 25.05 28.60
N THR A 104 7.50 25.13 27.28
CA THR A 104 6.94 26.28 26.57
C THR A 104 5.45 26.07 26.20
N ASP A 105 5.05 24.85 25.87
CA ASP A 105 3.70 24.50 25.38
C ASP A 105 3.29 23.09 25.79
N ALA A 106 3.18 22.81 27.08
CA ALA A 106 2.79 21.48 27.60
C ALA A 106 1.45 21.00 27.05
N THR A 107 0.45 21.87 26.94
CA THR A 107 -0.86 21.53 26.44
C THR A 107 -0.85 21.21 24.95
N GLY A 108 -0.15 22.01 24.15
CA GLY A 108 0.00 21.78 22.73
C GLY A 108 0.82 20.53 22.42
N LEU A 109 1.91 20.27 23.16
CA LEU A 109 2.69 19.05 23.02
C LEU A 109 1.82 17.80 23.24
N LYS A 110 1.02 17.76 24.31
CA LYS A 110 0.11 16.63 24.57
C LYS A 110 -0.90 16.41 23.44
N LYS A 111 -1.45 17.48 22.86
CA LYS A 111 -2.34 17.38 21.70
C LYS A 111 -1.64 16.83 20.45
N ARG A 112 -0.40 17.26 20.19
CA ARG A 112 0.40 16.76 19.05
C ARG A 112 0.82 15.32 19.24
N VAL A 113 1.18 14.91 20.45
CA VAL A 113 1.46 13.50 20.78
C VAL A 113 0.21 12.64 20.61
N ASP A 114 -0.96 13.06 21.08
CA ASP A 114 -2.24 12.35 20.88
C ASP A 114 -2.58 12.21 19.38
N HIS A 115 -2.38 13.27 18.62
CA HIS A 115 -2.56 13.25 17.17
C HIS A 115 -1.58 12.31 16.47
N PHE A 116 -0.29 12.35 16.84
CA PHE A 116 0.73 11.41 16.35
C PHE A 116 0.35 9.95 16.65
N LEU A 117 -0.10 9.66 17.86
CA LEU A 117 -0.57 8.32 18.23
C LEU A 117 -1.78 7.89 17.41
N THR A 118 -2.65 8.82 17.04
CA THR A 118 -3.79 8.57 16.14
C THR A 118 -3.31 8.19 14.75
N ILE A 119 -2.30 8.89 14.20
CA ILE A 119 -1.70 8.55 12.91
C ILE A 119 -0.99 7.17 12.99
N CYS A 120 -0.24 6.90 14.06
CA CYS A 120 0.36 5.58 14.28
C CYS A 120 -0.69 4.47 14.24
N ASN A 121 -1.80 4.65 14.98
CA ASN A 121 -2.89 3.66 15.04
C ASN A 121 -3.57 3.45 13.68
N LYS A 122 -3.77 4.51 12.90
CA LYS A 122 -4.24 4.44 11.50
C LYS A 122 -3.38 3.49 10.68
N HIS A 123 -2.07 3.51 10.87
CA HIS A 123 -1.10 2.66 10.17
C HIS A 123 -0.79 1.35 10.92
N LYS A 124 -1.56 0.99 11.98
CA LYS A 124 -1.35 -0.24 12.77
C LYS A 124 0.04 -0.30 13.44
N ILE A 125 0.58 0.85 13.80
CA ILE A 125 1.87 1.03 14.46
C ILE A 125 1.64 1.47 15.91
N LYS A 126 2.42 0.92 16.85
CA LYS A 126 2.49 1.40 18.23
C LYS A 126 3.75 2.24 18.45
N ALA A 127 3.65 3.24 19.31
CA ALA A 127 4.76 4.13 19.60
C ALA A 127 5.51 3.72 20.89
N ILE A 128 6.84 3.86 20.87
CA ILE A 128 7.72 3.90 22.03
C ILE A 128 8.08 5.37 22.20
N LEU A 129 7.84 5.92 23.38
CA LEU A 129 8.12 7.33 23.68
C LEU A 129 9.35 7.44 24.58
N VAL A 130 10.36 8.19 24.12
CA VAL A 130 11.64 8.42 24.81
C VAL A 130 11.60 9.77 25.50
N PHE A 131 12.03 9.85 26.78
CA PHE A 131 12.02 11.10 27.53
C PHE A 131 13.34 11.86 27.41
N PHE A 132 14.45 11.29 27.88
CA PHE A 132 15.74 11.94 27.99
C PHE A 132 16.77 11.33 27.06
N ASP A 133 17.80 12.11 26.73
CA ASP A 133 18.85 11.71 25.79
C ASP A 133 20.19 12.38 26.10
N ASP A 134 21.27 11.60 26.15
CA ASP A 134 22.62 12.09 26.33
C ASP A 134 23.42 12.26 25.03
N CYS A 135 22.77 12.08 23.87
CA CYS A 135 23.50 12.00 22.61
C CYS A 135 23.65 13.34 21.90
N TRP A 136 24.78 13.54 21.26
CA TRP A 136 25.15 14.60 20.32
C TRP A 136 25.34 15.99 20.95
N ASN A 137 24.64 17.03 20.45
CA ASN A 137 24.94 18.41 20.85
C ASN A 137 24.44 18.67 22.28
N GLU A 138 25.35 19.22 23.10
CA GLU A 138 25.18 19.45 24.54
C GLU A 138 24.08 20.47 24.84
N GLU A 139 23.92 21.48 23.96
CA GLU A 139 23.04 22.61 24.19
C GLU A 139 21.85 22.61 23.24
N THR A 140 20.71 23.05 23.79
CA THR A 140 19.47 23.22 23.03
C THR A 140 19.30 24.65 22.58
N THR A 141 18.81 24.84 21.35
CA THR A 141 18.38 26.13 20.84
C THR A 141 16.86 26.22 20.89
N LYS A 142 16.35 27.25 21.60
CA LYS A 142 14.89 27.51 21.63
C LYS A 142 14.39 28.09 20.29
N GLY A 143 13.16 27.75 19.91
CA GLY A 143 12.54 28.25 18.70
C GLY A 143 13.04 27.56 17.44
N LYS A 144 13.25 28.34 16.36
CA LYS A 144 13.68 27.82 15.05
C LYS A 144 15.01 27.08 15.17
N GLN A 145 14.99 25.82 14.76
CA GLN A 145 16.20 24.98 14.79
C GLN A 145 17.17 25.35 13.66
N PRO A 146 18.48 25.13 13.86
CA PRO A 146 19.49 25.38 12.84
C PRO A 146 19.28 24.47 11.63
N ALA A 147 19.76 24.91 10.46
CA ALA A 147 19.80 24.04 9.28
C ALA A 147 20.83 22.90 9.52
N PRO A 148 20.60 21.70 8.93
CA PRO A 148 21.58 20.63 9.01
C PRO A 148 22.91 21.03 8.36
N LYS A 149 24.01 20.64 8.99
CA LYS A 149 25.36 20.80 8.42
C LYS A 149 25.55 19.69 7.36
N ALA A 150 25.93 20.09 6.15
CA ALA A 150 26.11 19.15 5.05
C ALA A 150 27.12 18.03 5.43
N GLY A 151 26.74 16.78 5.12
CA GLY A 151 27.60 15.61 5.32
C GLY A 151 27.92 15.26 6.76
N ILE A 152 27.24 15.85 7.75
CA ILE A 152 27.47 15.59 9.18
C ILE A 152 26.24 14.90 9.76
N HIS A 153 26.44 13.67 10.25
CA HIS A 153 25.45 12.86 10.93
C HIS A 153 24.90 13.58 12.17
N ASN A 154 23.57 13.59 12.34
CA ASN A 154 22.88 14.17 13.50
C ASN A 154 23.38 15.58 13.91
N SER A 155 23.79 16.38 12.92
CA SER A 155 24.44 17.68 13.20
C SER A 155 23.58 18.67 14.00
N GLY A 156 22.28 18.48 14.05
CA GLY A 156 21.34 19.29 14.82
C GLY A 156 20.57 18.52 15.89
N TRP A 157 20.88 17.24 16.12
CA TRP A 157 20.31 16.46 17.21
C TRP A 157 20.81 17.00 18.55
N VAL A 158 19.98 17.09 19.57
CA VAL A 158 20.30 17.75 20.83
C VAL A 158 20.01 16.85 22.03
N GLN A 159 20.79 16.99 23.08
CA GLN A 159 20.56 16.35 24.36
C GLN A 159 19.27 16.87 25.02
N ASP A 160 18.63 16.03 25.82
CA ASP A 160 17.52 16.42 26.68
C ASP A 160 17.66 15.74 28.05
N PRO A 161 17.87 16.49 29.15
CA PRO A 161 18.01 17.95 29.22
C PRO A 161 19.38 18.44 28.73
N ALA A 162 19.45 19.70 28.29
CA ALA A 162 20.70 20.35 27.90
C ALA A 162 21.78 20.24 29.00
N CYS A 163 23.05 20.08 28.58
CA CYS A 163 24.17 19.85 29.48
C CYS A 163 24.33 21.00 30.49
N SER A 164 24.24 22.27 30.07
CA SER A 164 24.33 23.43 30.92
C SER A 164 23.35 23.48 32.10
N LEU A 165 22.20 22.85 31.96
CA LEU A 165 21.16 22.82 33.01
C LEU A 165 21.47 21.79 34.10
N ARG A 166 22.32 20.80 33.84
CA ARG A 166 22.57 19.65 34.71
C ARG A 166 23.39 20.00 35.95
N SER A 167 24.07 21.14 35.95
CA SER A 167 24.88 21.64 37.10
C SER A 167 24.00 22.06 38.29
N ASP A 168 22.72 22.43 38.07
CA ASP A 168 21.77 22.85 39.11
C ASP A 168 20.59 21.89 39.21
N THR A 169 20.85 20.71 39.76
CA THR A 169 19.84 19.66 39.89
C THR A 169 18.69 20.08 40.81
N LEU A 170 18.91 20.99 41.76
CA LEU A 170 17.85 21.46 42.66
C LEU A 170 16.78 22.28 41.92
N LYS A 171 17.16 22.99 40.86
CA LYS A 171 16.21 23.70 40.01
C LYS A 171 15.69 22.82 38.87
N LEU A 172 16.56 22.00 38.30
CA LEU A 172 16.23 21.18 37.12
C LEU A 172 15.24 20.04 37.44
N PHE A 173 15.53 19.23 38.47
CA PHE A 173 14.77 18.02 38.75
C PHE A 173 13.29 18.26 39.05
N PRO A 174 12.85 19.28 39.79
CA PRO A 174 11.41 19.55 39.98
C PRO A 174 10.67 19.86 38.68
N VAL A 175 11.35 20.47 37.69
CA VAL A 175 10.76 20.73 36.37
C VAL A 175 10.66 19.45 35.55
N LEU A 176 11.72 18.62 35.55
CA LEU A 176 11.72 17.36 34.83
C LEU A 176 10.73 16.33 35.44
N GLU A 177 10.61 16.31 36.77
CA GLU A 177 9.62 15.52 37.50
C GLU A 177 8.20 15.86 37.01
N LYS A 178 7.88 17.14 37.00
CA LYS A 178 6.58 17.62 36.51
C LYS A 178 6.35 17.22 35.05
N TYR A 179 7.35 17.35 34.20
CA TYR A 179 7.29 16.94 32.80
C TYR A 179 6.97 15.46 32.65
N VAL A 180 7.76 14.58 33.29
CA VAL A 180 7.59 13.12 33.21
C VAL A 180 6.23 12.70 33.75
N LYS A 181 5.85 13.21 34.93
CA LYS A 181 4.55 12.88 35.56
C LYS A 181 3.36 13.38 34.75
N ASP A 182 3.45 14.57 34.14
CA ASP A 182 2.37 15.12 33.30
C ASP A 182 2.19 14.31 32.01
N MET A 183 3.28 13.97 31.33
CA MET A 183 3.23 13.18 30.10
C MET A 183 2.75 11.75 30.36
N ILE A 184 3.38 11.02 31.29
CA ILE A 184 2.96 9.67 31.63
C ILE A 184 1.53 9.68 32.18
N GLY A 185 1.20 10.61 33.09
CA GLY A 185 -0.15 10.72 33.67
C GLY A 185 -1.25 10.94 32.64
N THR A 186 -0.94 11.70 31.58
CA THR A 186 -1.88 11.92 30.46
C THR A 186 -2.15 10.65 29.66
N PHE A 187 -1.11 9.82 29.42
CA PHE A 187 -1.19 8.69 28.50
C PHE A 187 -1.01 7.32 29.19
N LYS A 188 -1.05 7.23 30.51
CA LYS A 188 -0.75 6.00 31.27
C LYS A 188 -1.59 4.77 30.93
N ASN A 189 -2.78 4.96 30.37
CA ASN A 189 -3.69 3.87 29.99
C ASN A 189 -3.87 3.79 28.47
N ASP A 190 -3.04 4.49 27.69
CA ASP A 190 -3.16 4.54 26.23
C ASP A 190 -2.50 3.32 25.58
N ASN A 191 -3.30 2.46 24.97
CA ASN A 191 -2.83 1.23 24.33
C ASN A 191 -2.12 1.43 22.99
N ARG A 192 -2.09 2.68 22.46
CA ARG A 192 -1.31 3.07 21.28
C ARG A 192 0.18 3.20 21.62
N ILE A 193 0.51 3.40 22.91
CA ILE A 193 1.88 3.39 23.43
C ILE A 193 2.27 1.97 23.81
N LEU A 194 3.38 1.50 23.27
CA LEU A 194 3.91 0.18 23.52
C LEU A 194 4.60 0.09 24.89
N PHE A 195 5.55 1.01 25.10
CA PHE A 195 6.25 1.21 26.40
C PHE A 195 6.90 2.59 26.47
N TRP A 196 7.35 2.95 27.66
CA TRP A 196 8.08 4.19 27.93
C TRP A 196 9.58 3.90 28.02
N ASP A 197 10.39 4.58 27.21
CA ASP A 197 11.83 4.57 27.28
C ASP A 197 12.29 5.83 28.03
N LEU A 198 12.72 5.65 29.26
CA LEU A 198 12.88 6.77 30.19
C LEU A 198 14.13 7.60 29.91
N TYR A 199 15.16 6.97 29.34
CA TYR A 199 16.42 7.64 29.09
C TYR A 199 17.22 6.91 27.99
N ASN A 200 17.46 7.61 26.88
CA ASN A 200 18.30 7.13 25.81
C ASN A 200 19.77 7.26 26.16
N GLU A 201 20.50 6.16 26.06
CA GLU A 201 21.96 6.09 26.21
C GLU A 201 22.53 6.89 27.38
N PRO A 202 22.05 6.70 28.61
CA PRO A 202 22.60 7.45 29.76
C PRO A 202 24.10 7.23 29.88
N GLY A 203 24.82 8.32 30.11
CA GLY A 203 26.27 8.33 30.17
C GLY A 203 27.00 8.55 28.85
N ASN A 204 26.25 8.67 27.71
CA ASN A 204 26.87 9.07 26.43
C ASN A 204 27.47 10.48 26.49
N SER A 205 28.12 10.89 25.41
CA SER A 205 28.77 12.22 25.28
C SER A 205 29.65 12.59 26.47
N GLN A 206 30.33 11.59 27.03
CA GLN A 206 31.26 11.72 28.18
C GLN A 206 30.58 12.03 29.54
N HIS A 207 29.26 11.98 29.63
CA HIS A 207 28.56 12.14 30.91
C HIS A 207 28.88 11.00 31.90
N GLY A 208 29.07 9.78 31.42
CA GLY A 208 29.41 8.62 32.23
C GLY A 208 28.45 8.46 33.42
N ILE A 209 29.00 8.24 34.62
CA ILE A 209 28.24 8.03 35.86
C ILE A 209 27.39 9.25 36.28
N ASN A 210 27.70 10.45 35.78
CA ASN A 210 26.96 11.68 36.11
C ASN A 210 25.49 11.64 35.64
N SER A 211 25.13 10.72 34.74
CA SER A 211 23.72 10.49 34.32
C SER A 211 22.93 9.68 35.35
N LEU A 212 23.59 8.97 36.29
CA LEU A 212 22.91 8.10 37.24
C LEU A 212 21.89 8.82 38.14
N PRO A 213 22.10 10.02 38.66
CA PRO A 213 21.10 10.74 39.45
C PRO A 213 19.81 10.99 38.69
N LEU A 214 19.86 11.44 37.43
CA LEU A 214 18.68 11.65 36.61
C LEU A 214 18.01 10.31 36.25
N LEU A 215 18.81 9.31 35.89
CA LEU A 215 18.31 7.97 35.59
C LEU A 215 17.50 7.37 36.76
N ARG A 216 18.01 7.50 37.99
CA ARG A 216 17.30 7.07 39.23
C ARG A 216 15.97 7.82 39.40
N ASN A 217 16.04 9.14 39.26
CA ASN A 217 14.87 9.98 39.49
C ASN A 217 13.77 9.73 38.42
N VAL A 218 14.10 9.59 37.14
CA VAL A 218 13.09 9.36 36.10
C VAL A 218 12.36 8.03 36.30
N PHE A 219 13.05 6.98 36.75
CA PHE A 219 12.39 5.72 37.12
C PHE A 219 11.45 5.92 38.30
N ASN A 220 11.84 6.64 39.34
CA ASN A 220 11.01 6.93 40.50
C ASN A 220 9.75 7.71 40.08
N TRP A 221 9.90 8.79 39.34
CA TRP A 221 8.79 9.61 38.86
C TRP A 221 7.80 8.81 37.98
N ALA A 222 8.32 7.97 37.09
CA ALA A 222 7.48 7.08 36.27
C ALA A 222 6.72 6.05 37.13
N ARG A 223 7.38 5.45 38.12
CA ARG A 223 6.77 4.47 39.04
C ARG A 223 5.68 5.09 39.93
N GLU A 224 5.86 6.33 40.36
CA GLU A 224 4.84 7.04 41.15
C GLU A 224 3.55 7.24 40.34
N VAL A 225 3.64 7.47 39.03
CA VAL A 225 2.46 7.55 38.15
C VAL A 225 1.86 6.17 37.84
N ASN A 226 2.67 5.13 37.87
CA ASN A 226 2.29 3.72 37.66
C ASN A 226 1.51 3.49 36.35
N PRO A 227 2.16 3.65 35.17
CA PRO A 227 1.50 3.42 33.87
C PRO A 227 1.20 1.93 33.64
N ASP A 228 0.19 1.65 32.81
CA ASP A 228 -0.12 0.29 32.35
C ASP A 228 0.93 -0.29 31.40
N GLN A 229 1.69 0.58 30.73
CA GLN A 229 2.79 0.21 29.86
C GLN A 229 4.06 -0.07 30.67
N PRO A 230 4.94 -0.98 30.21
CA PRO A 230 6.25 -1.15 30.85
C PRO A 230 7.12 0.08 30.70
N VAL A 231 8.05 0.25 31.64
CA VAL A 231 9.09 1.30 31.60
C VAL A 231 10.46 0.65 31.52
N THR A 232 11.37 1.29 30.76
CA THR A 232 12.74 0.81 30.51
C THR A 232 13.71 1.96 30.27
N SER A 233 15.01 1.66 30.22
CA SER A 233 16.06 2.50 29.65
C SER A 233 17.12 1.60 29.01
N GLY A 234 17.53 1.93 27.78
CA GLY A 234 18.35 1.04 26.95
C GLY A 234 19.82 0.98 27.39
N ILE A 235 20.36 -0.25 27.50
CA ILE A 235 21.78 -0.53 27.69
C ILE A 235 22.47 -0.31 26.33
N TRP A 236 23.52 0.51 26.28
CA TRP A 236 24.17 0.84 25.01
C TRP A 236 25.69 0.61 25.01
N TYR A 237 26.34 0.68 26.19
CA TYR A 237 27.78 0.52 26.29
C TYR A 237 28.20 -0.21 27.57
N PHE A 238 28.86 -1.33 27.41
CA PHE A 238 29.25 -2.19 28.53
C PHE A 238 30.26 -1.57 29.50
N GLY A 239 30.96 -0.51 29.12
CA GLY A 239 31.85 0.22 30.01
C GLY A 239 31.16 1.04 31.11
N CYS A 240 29.83 1.24 31.00
CA CYS A 240 29.04 1.98 31.99
C CYS A 240 28.39 1.02 33.02
N ASN A 241 29.21 0.22 33.73
CA ASN A 241 28.75 -0.87 34.58
C ASN A 241 27.65 -0.50 35.58
N GLU A 242 27.83 0.62 36.34
CA GLU A 242 26.86 1.04 37.36
C GLU A 242 25.52 1.45 36.74
N LEU A 243 25.55 2.11 35.58
CA LEU A 243 24.34 2.47 34.82
C LEU A 243 23.63 1.20 34.32
N ASN A 244 24.38 0.27 33.72
CA ASN A 244 23.85 -0.97 33.18
C ASN A 244 23.21 -1.88 34.23
N ILE A 245 23.85 -1.95 35.44
CA ILE A 245 23.26 -2.66 36.56
C ILE A 245 21.94 -2.02 36.97
N PHE A 246 21.93 -0.71 37.14
CA PHE A 246 20.71 0.01 37.51
C PHE A 246 19.60 -0.18 36.47
N GLN A 247 19.90 -0.04 35.17
CA GLN A 247 18.96 -0.24 34.07
C GLN A 247 18.37 -1.66 34.07
N SER A 248 19.23 -2.69 34.18
CA SER A 248 18.77 -4.10 34.15
C SER A 248 17.91 -4.49 35.36
N GLU A 249 18.18 -3.93 36.54
CA GLU A 249 17.41 -4.22 37.77
C GLU A 249 16.07 -3.48 37.83
N ASN A 250 16.01 -2.27 37.29
CA ASN A 250 14.85 -1.39 37.42
C ASN A 250 13.91 -1.39 36.22
N SER A 251 14.33 -1.87 35.05
CA SER A 251 13.51 -1.97 33.85
C SER A 251 12.51 -3.13 33.92
N ASP A 252 11.30 -2.93 33.40
CA ASP A 252 10.29 -3.99 33.28
C ASP A 252 10.64 -4.98 32.16
N ILE A 253 11.19 -4.47 31.08
CA ILE A 253 11.72 -5.17 29.91
C ILE A 253 13.14 -4.67 29.66
N ILE A 254 13.99 -5.50 29.08
CA ILE A 254 15.38 -5.08 28.77
C ILE A 254 15.43 -4.54 27.35
N THR A 255 15.82 -3.28 27.21
CA THR A 255 16.15 -2.68 25.93
C THR A 255 17.65 -2.47 25.81
N TYR A 256 18.19 -2.57 24.59
CA TYR A 256 19.61 -2.39 24.35
C TYR A 256 19.90 -1.90 22.92
N HIS A 257 21.09 -1.34 22.71
CA HIS A 257 21.59 -0.88 21.43
C HIS A 257 22.81 -1.69 21.02
N ASN A 258 22.87 -2.10 19.76
CA ASN A 258 24.03 -2.78 19.22
C ASN A 258 24.17 -2.52 17.71
N TYR A 259 25.25 -1.85 17.33
CA TYR A 259 25.57 -1.55 15.93
C TYR A 259 26.72 -2.42 15.39
N GLU A 260 27.11 -3.44 16.12
CA GLU A 260 28.20 -4.33 15.82
C GLU A 260 27.76 -5.50 14.90
N PRO A 261 28.69 -6.30 14.35
CA PRO A 261 28.35 -7.49 13.56
C PRO A 261 27.55 -8.56 14.32
N GLU A 262 26.98 -9.51 13.59
CA GLU A 262 26.08 -10.56 14.10
C GLU A 262 26.63 -11.32 15.32
N GLU A 263 27.93 -11.63 15.35
CA GLU A 263 28.55 -12.35 16.49
C GLU A 263 28.42 -11.58 17.80
N ASN A 264 28.62 -10.25 17.75
CA ASN A 264 28.49 -9.39 18.92
C ASN A 264 27.04 -9.35 19.42
N HIS A 265 26.06 -9.23 18.50
CA HIS A 265 24.64 -9.35 18.84
C HIS A 265 24.31 -10.68 19.50
N ARG A 266 24.84 -11.79 18.97
CA ARG A 266 24.61 -13.14 19.52
C ARG A 266 25.10 -13.27 20.96
N ASN A 267 26.29 -12.74 21.23
CA ASN A 267 26.90 -12.74 22.57
C ASN A 267 26.09 -11.88 23.54
N GLU A 268 25.70 -10.69 23.14
CA GLU A 268 24.91 -9.77 23.96
C GLU A 268 23.51 -10.31 24.26
N ILE A 269 22.81 -10.87 23.28
CA ILE A 269 21.50 -11.53 23.49
C ILE A 269 21.64 -12.68 24.52
N SER A 270 22.72 -13.47 24.42
CA SER A 270 22.95 -14.59 25.35
C SER A 270 23.16 -14.08 26.77
N TYR A 271 23.91 -13.01 26.94
CA TYR A 271 24.13 -12.36 28.24
C TYR A 271 22.84 -11.75 28.81
N LEU A 272 22.12 -10.94 28.00
CA LEU A 272 20.93 -10.24 28.48
C LEU A 272 19.76 -11.19 28.79
N LYS A 273 19.69 -12.36 28.16
CA LYS A 273 18.70 -13.41 28.47
C LYS A 273 18.83 -13.94 29.92
N MET A 274 19.99 -13.81 30.54
CA MET A 274 20.17 -14.24 31.94
C MET A 274 19.31 -13.45 32.92
N PHE A 275 18.90 -12.23 32.58
CA PHE A 275 17.97 -11.44 33.39
C PHE A 275 16.53 -12.02 33.41
N GLY A 276 16.18 -12.91 32.46
CA GLY A 276 14.89 -13.58 32.41
C GLY A 276 13.71 -12.65 32.05
N ARG A 277 13.98 -11.55 31.39
CA ARG A 277 13.01 -10.55 30.93
C ARG A 277 12.95 -10.51 29.39
N PRO A 278 11.86 -10.02 28.77
CA PRO A 278 11.81 -9.78 27.34
C PRO A 278 12.92 -8.85 26.87
N LEU A 279 13.47 -9.11 25.68
CA LEU A 279 14.54 -8.30 25.08
C LEU A 279 14.02 -7.56 23.85
N ILE A 280 14.41 -6.31 23.70
CA ILE A 280 14.17 -5.48 22.53
C ILE A 280 15.45 -4.73 22.18
N CYS A 281 15.99 -4.98 20.98
CA CYS A 281 17.07 -4.18 20.42
C CYS A 281 16.44 -2.89 19.87
N THR A 282 16.59 -1.79 20.61
CA THR A 282 15.96 -0.50 20.27
C THR A 282 16.78 0.33 19.31
N GLU A 283 18.03 -0.05 19.05
CA GLU A 283 18.87 0.53 17.99
C GLU A 283 19.84 -0.51 17.44
N TYR A 284 19.82 -0.68 16.13
CA TYR A 284 20.77 -1.47 15.36
C TYR A 284 20.81 -0.96 13.91
N MET A 285 21.58 -1.57 13.08
CA MET A 285 21.78 -1.31 11.67
C MET A 285 22.72 -0.14 11.40
N ALA A 286 23.95 -0.48 11.11
CA ALA A 286 25.00 0.41 10.62
C ALA A 286 25.76 -0.35 9.51
N ARG A 287 25.54 0.04 8.24
CA ARG A 287 26.06 -0.76 7.12
C ARG A 287 27.57 -0.90 7.09
N ARG A 288 28.31 0.14 7.48
CA ARG A 288 29.79 0.08 7.57
C ARG A 288 30.28 -0.91 8.63
N ASN A 289 29.52 -1.10 9.69
CA ASN A 289 29.86 -2.01 10.78
C ASN A 289 29.44 -3.44 10.50
N ASN A 290 28.92 -3.74 9.30
CA ASN A 290 28.32 -5.04 8.95
C ASN A 290 27.13 -5.45 9.84
N SER A 291 26.51 -4.48 10.53
CA SER A 291 25.21 -4.63 11.18
C SER A 291 24.13 -4.34 10.15
N LEU A 292 23.63 -5.39 9.47
CA LEU A 292 22.77 -5.29 8.30
C LEU A 292 21.41 -5.95 8.56
N PHE A 293 20.35 -5.50 7.88
CA PHE A 293 19.04 -6.14 7.97
C PHE A 293 19.11 -7.65 7.72
N ARG A 294 19.85 -8.08 6.70
CA ARG A 294 19.92 -9.49 6.27
C ARG A 294 20.57 -10.44 7.27
N ASN A 295 21.45 -9.95 8.14
CA ASN A 295 22.12 -10.78 9.15
C ASN A 295 21.54 -10.57 10.55
N ILE A 296 21.14 -9.35 10.93
CA ILE A 296 20.66 -9.04 12.28
C ILE A 296 19.17 -9.38 12.48
N MET A 297 18.28 -9.00 11.53
CA MET A 297 16.85 -9.28 11.70
C MET A 297 16.51 -10.78 11.89
N PRO A 298 17.12 -11.73 11.13
CA PRO A 298 16.88 -13.15 11.36
C PRO A 298 17.30 -13.60 12.75
N LEU A 299 18.46 -13.14 13.21
CA LEU A 299 18.97 -13.45 14.55
C LEU A 299 18.02 -12.94 15.63
N LEU A 300 17.57 -11.69 15.55
CA LEU A 300 16.64 -11.10 16.51
C LEU A 300 15.30 -11.85 16.50
N LYS A 301 14.74 -12.12 15.31
CA LYS A 301 13.49 -12.86 15.15
C LYS A 301 13.57 -14.27 15.74
N GLN A 302 14.62 -15.02 15.42
CA GLN A 302 14.85 -16.37 15.92
C GLN A 302 14.94 -16.42 17.45
N ASN A 303 15.47 -15.37 18.06
CA ASN A 303 15.62 -15.23 19.50
C ASN A 303 14.41 -14.60 20.20
N ASN A 304 13.34 -14.27 19.44
CA ASN A 304 12.17 -13.53 19.92
C ASN A 304 12.55 -12.19 20.56
N VAL A 305 13.50 -11.47 19.94
CA VAL A 305 13.96 -10.14 20.35
C VAL A 305 13.31 -9.12 19.42
N GLY A 306 12.78 -8.03 19.96
CA GLY A 306 12.28 -6.91 19.16
C GLY A 306 13.41 -6.25 18.36
N ALA A 307 13.12 -5.73 17.16
CA ALA A 307 14.11 -5.23 16.20
C ALA A 307 13.74 -3.82 15.73
N ILE A 308 14.30 -2.78 16.36
CA ILE A 308 14.03 -1.38 16.03
C ILE A 308 15.33 -0.78 15.48
N ASN A 309 15.40 -0.53 14.18
CA ASN A 309 16.62 0.02 13.58
C ASN A 309 16.71 1.55 13.76
N TRP A 310 17.92 2.09 13.71
CA TRP A 310 18.16 3.52 13.57
C TRP A 310 18.05 3.93 12.10
N GLY A 311 17.40 5.11 11.83
CA GLY A 311 17.22 5.64 10.49
C GLY A 311 16.06 5.02 9.72
N PHE A 312 15.35 5.86 8.95
CA PHE A 312 14.23 5.41 8.13
C PHE A 312 14.15 6.17 6.81
N VAL A 313 13.79 7.47 6.85
CA VAL A 313 13.72 8.33 5.66
C VAL A 313 14.83 9.37 5.74
N SER A 314 15.65 9.44 4.70
CA SER A 314 16.71 10.42 4.56
C SER A 314 16.15 11.83 4.70
N GLY A 315 16.65 12.58 5.67
CA GLY A 315 16.09 13.88 6.04
C GLY A 315 17.12 14.84 6.65
N LYS A 316 16.63 15.77 7.46
CA LYS A 316 17.44 16.77 8.13
C LYS A 316 18.41 16.16 9.18
N THR A 317 18.16 14.96 9.65
CA THR A 317 19.05 14.24 10.58
C THR A 317 20.36 13.83 9.95
N ASN A 318 20.43 13.74 8.61
CA ASN A 318 21.62 13.33 7.87
C ASN A 318 22.15 11.92 8.23
N THR A 319 21.30 11.01 8.62
CA THR A 319 21.64 9.67 9.07
C THR A 319 22.09 8.71 7.94
N ILE A 320 22.13 9.21 6.70
CA ILE A 320 22.82 8.54 5.57
C ILE A 320 24.35 8.60 5.72
N PHE A 321 24.90 9.60 6.41
CA PHE A 321 26.34 9.74 6.67
C PHE A 321 26.75 8.95 7.91
N ALA A 322 28.00 8.51 7.96
CA ALA A 322 28.55 7.87 9.15
C ALA A 322 28.85 8.88 10.25
N TRP A 323 28.73 8.46 11.51
CA TRP A 323 29.00 9.35 12.67
C TRP A 323 30.49 9.70 12.88
N ASP A 324 31.38 8.87 12.36
CA ASP A 324 32.84 8.98 12.52
C ASP A 324 33.58 9.43 11.24
N GLU A 325 32.85 9.68 10.16
CA GLU A 325 33.41 10.11 8.86
C GLU A 325 32.59 11.23 8.24
N PRO A 326 32.77 12.48 8.68
CA PRO A 326 32.09 13.61 8.07
C PRO A 326 32.46 13.77 6.59
N MET A 327 31.46 14.10 5.76
CA MET A 327 31.60 14.39 4.33
C MET A 327 31.20 15.85 4.04
N PRO A 328 32.11 16.84 4.31
CA PRO A 328 31.74 18.26 4.26
C PRO A 328 31.28 18.77 2.90
N ASP A 329 31.57 18.06 1.81
CA ASP A 329 31.06 18.36 0.46
C ASP A 329 29.56 18.06 0.32
N GLY A 330 28.98 17.38 1.31
CA GLY A 330 27.55 17.07 1.38
C GLY A 330 27.03 16.14 0.29
N LYS A 331 27.91 15.52 -0.50
CA LYS A 331 27.49 14.57 -1.53
C LYS A 331 26.91 13.31 -0.89
N GLU A 332 25.91 12.75 -1.53
CA GLU A 332 25.31 11.48 -1.11
C GLU A 332 26.39 10.38 -1.08
N PRO A 333 26.60 9.69 0.07
CA PRO A 333 27.59 8.62 0.17
C PRO A 333 27.18 7.42 -0.69
N THR A 334 28.16 6.72 -1.25
CA THR A 334 27.93 5.49 -2.03
C THR A 334 27.32 4.36 -1.20
N LEU A 335 27.63 4.34 0.11
CA LEU A 335 27.04 3.44 1.08
C LEU A 335 26.37 4.27 2.18
N TRP A 336 25.05 4.24 2.23
CA TRP A 336 24.31 4.89 3.31
C TRP A 336 24.53 4.18 4.64
N PHE A 337 24.65 4.98 5.70
CA PHE A 337 24.96 4.42 7.01
C PHE A 337 23.73 3.76 7.65
N HIS A 338 22.60 4.47 7.76
CA HIS A 338 21.38 3.96 8.41
C HIS A 338 20.12 3.97 7.52
N ASP A 339 19.79 5.11 6.90
CA ASP A 339 18.47 5.30 6.28
C ASP A 339 18.12 4.27 5.19
N ILE A 340 16.83 4.05 5.02
CA ILE A 340 16.26 3.02 4.13
C ILE A 340 15.69 3.64 2.86
N LEU A 341 14.96 4.76 3.00
CA LEU A 341 14.21 5.43 1.93
C LEU A 341 14.68 6.86 1.70
N ARG A 342 14.54 7.34 0.47
CA ARG A 342 14.59 8.76 0.13
C ARG A 342 13.24 9.43 0.40
N LYS A 343 13.21 10.78 0.38
CA LYS A 343 12.00 11.60 0.56
C LYS A 343 10.92 11.36 -0.49
N ASP A 344 11.26 10.78 -1.63
CA ASP A 344 10.34 10.41 -2.70
C ASP A 344 9.89 8.94 -2.61
N LYS A 345 10.22 8.26 -1.50
CA LYS A 345 9.98 6.83 -1.26
C LYS A 345 10.92 5.89 -2.01
N SER A 346 11.78 6.37 -2.89
CA SER A 346 12.73 5.49 -3.56
C SER A 346 13.70 4.87 -2.53
N PRO A 347 13.97 3.55 -2.61
CA PRO A 347 14.84 2.90 -1.66
C PRO A 347 16.32 3.22 -1.92
N PHE A 348 17.12 3.22 -0.87
CA PHE A 348 18.58 3.14 -1.03
C PHE A 348 18.97 1.82 -1.70
N ASN A 349 18.39 0.71 -1.25
CA ASN A 349 18.66 -0.63 -1.76
C ASN A 349 17.35 -1.42 -1.88
N THR A 350 16.95 -1.75 -3.11
CA THR A 350 15.71 -2.50 -3.38
C THR A 350 15.72 -3.89 -2.75
N ALA A 351 16.87 -4.58 -2.76
CA ALA A 351 16.98 -5.92 -2.18
C ALA A 351 16.81 -5.92 -0.65
N GLU A 352 17.20 -4.84 0.03
CA GLU A 352 16.92 -4.67 1.47
C GLU A 352 15.41 -4.51 1.74
N ILE A 353 14.71 -3.73 0.92
CA ILE A 353 13.25 -3.57 1.01
C ILE A 353 12.52 -4.90 0.86
N GLU A 354 12.87 -5.66 -0.16
CA GLU A 354 12.30 -6.99 -0.41
C GLU A 354 12.57 -7.94 0.77
N PHE A 355 13.81 -7.91 1.28
CA PHE A 355 14.18 -8.72 2.45
C PHE A 355 13.38 -8.32 3.69
N ILE A 356 13.26 -7.02 4.00
CA ILE A 356 12.49 -6.52 5.15
C ILE A 356 11.03 -6.97 5.04
N LYS A 357 10.38 -6.75 3.90
CA LYS A 357 9.00 -7.20 3.66
C LYS A 357 8.83 -8.70 3.86
N LYS A 358 9.75 -9.50 3.33
CA LYS A 358 9.74 -10.96 3.47
C LYS A 358 9.85 -11.40 4.93
N ILE A 359 10.80 -10.85 5.68
CA ILE A 359 11.05 -11.28 7.08
C ILE A 359 9.98 -10.79 8.05
N THR A 360 9.39 -9.61 7.80
CA THR A 360 8.26 -9.09 8.58
C THR A 360 6.96 -9.84 8.27
N GLY A 361 6.93 -10.67 7.23
CA GLY A 361 5.74 -11.38 6.77
C GLY A 361 4.76 -10.45 6.04
N LYS A 362 5.19 -9.27 5.62
CA LYS A 362 4.39 -8.37 4.79
C LYS A 362 4.30 -9.00 3.41
N LYS A 363 3.16 -9.61 3.10
CA LYS A 363 2.89 -10.10 1.74
C LYS A 363 2.87 -8.90 0.80
N GLU A 364 3.50 -9.02 -0.36
CA GLU A 364 3.22 -8.08 -1.43
C GLU A 364 1.72 -8.10 -1.69
N GLN A 365 1.09 -6.95 -1.48
CA GLN A 365 -0.35 -6.85 -1.70
C GLN A 365 -0.69 -6.92 -3.19
N VAL A 366 0.29 -6.67 -4.07
CA VAL A 366 0.12 -6.61 -5.53
C VAL A 366 1.18 -7.47 -6.21
N GLN A 367 0.77 -8.58 -6.82
CA GLN A 367 1.63 -9.44 -7.62
C GLN A 367 1.52 -9.03 -9.10
N LEU A 368 2.46 -8.23 -9.57
CA LEU A 368 2.49 -7.75 -10.96
C LEU A 368 2.95 -8.85 -11.93
N MET A 369 2.44 -8.77 -13.16
CA MET A 369 2.99 -9.53 -14.29
C MET A 369 4.33 -8.92 -14.70
N ASP A 370 5.30 -9.77 -15.06
CA ASP A 370 6.63 -9.31 -15.51
C ASP A 370 6.52 -8.67 -16.91
N PRO A 371 6.96 -7.41 -17.08
CA PRO A 371 6.96 -6.76 -18.38
C PRO A 371 7.73 -7.52 -19.46
N LYS A 372 8.73 -8.33 -19.09
CA LYS A 372 9.50 -9.15 -20.04
C LYS A 372 8.67 -10.21 -20.76
N ASP A 373 7.62 -10.73 -20.09
CA ASP A 373 6.70 -11.71 -20.69
C ASP A 373 5.78 -11.10 -21.75
N PHE A 374 5.83 -9.76 -21.87
CA PHE A 374 5.08 -8.95 -22.85
C PHE A 374 6.01 -8.22 -23.82
N ASP A 375 7.32 -8.26 -23.63
CA ASP A 375 8.29 -7.59 -24.49
C ASP A 375 8.62 -8.46 -25.71
N THR A 376 7.90 -8.22 -26.81
CA THR A 376 8.07 -8.98 -28.06
C THR A 376 7.64 -8.15 -29.28
N LYS A 377 7.88 -8.67 -30.47
CA LYS A 377 7.39 -8.07 -31.72
C LYS A 377 6.34 -8.99 -32.37
N ILE A 378 5.21 -8.40 -32.76
CA ILE A 378 4.15 -9.03 -33.54
C ILE A 378 3.90 -8.14 -34.76
N ASP A 379 3.93 -8.71 -35.97
CA ASP A 379 3.76 -8.01 -37.25
C ASP A 379 4.69 -6.79 -37.38
N GLY A 380 5.92 -6.90 -36.86
CA GLY A 380 6.95 -5.87 -36.88
C GLY A 380 6.79 -4.73 -35.87
N LYS A 381 5.69 -4.69 -35.11
CA LYS A 381 5.42 -3.70 -34.07
C LYS A 381 5.79 -4.23 -32.67
N GLN A 382 6.30 -3.34 -31.83
CA GLN A 382 6.67 -3.66 -30.46
C GLN A 382 5.43 -3.81 -29.57
N VAL A 383 5.37 -4.92 -28.86
CA VAL A 383 4.37 -5.18 -27.78
C VAL A 383 5.02 -4.93 -26.45
N LEU A 384 4.33 -4.25 -25.56
CA LEU A 384 4.80 -3.87 -24.22
C LEU A 384 3.67 -4.00 -23.20
N LEU A 385 4.05 -4.08 -21.90
CA LEU A 385 3.15 -3.98 -20.77
C LEU A 385 3.41 -2.68 -20.00
N PHE A 386 2.37 -1.91 -19.80
CA PHE A 386 2.40 -0.63 -19.07
C PHE A 386 1.75 -0.79 -17.71
N THR A 387 2.33 -0.18 -16.68
CA THR A 387 1.80 -0.20 -15.32
C THR A 387 1.41 1.21 -14.89
N LEU A 388 0.13 1.43 -14.61
CA LEU A 388 -0.41 2.67 -14.09
C LEU A 388 -0.68 2.51 -12.58
N ARG A 389 -0.39 3.55 -11.79
CA ARG A 389 -0.56 3.57 -10.34
C ARG A 389 -1.26 4.84 -9.91
N ASN A 390 -2.09 4.77 -8.89
CA ASN A 390 -2.64 5.95 -8.25
C ASN A 390 -2.11 6.14 -6.82
N ARG A 391 -2.43 7.29 -6.22
CA ARG A 391 -1.98 7.62 -4.86
C ARG A 391 -2.63 6.78 -3.76
N GLN A 392 -3.71 6.07 -4.06
CA GLN A 392 -4.44 5.21 -3.12
C GLN A 392 -4.01 3.74 -3.18
N GLY A 393 -2.97 3.43 -3.96
CA GLY A 393 -2.38 2.10 -4.06
C GLY A 393 -3.02 1.19 -5.11
N MET A 394 -4.05 1.63 -5.83
CA MET A 394 -4.55 0.86 -6.97
C MET A 394 -3.51 0.77 -8.08
N VAL A 395 -3.48 -0.37 -8.74
CA VAL A 395 -2.57 -0.65 -9.86
C VAL A 395 -3.32 -1.31 -10.99
N VAL A 396 -3.07 -0.86 -12.23
CA VAL A 396 -3.54 -1.53 -13.44
C VAL A 396 -2.38 -1.77 -14.39
N GLN A 397 -2.33 -2.96 -15.00
CA GLN A 397 -1.40 -3.27 -16.07
C GLN A 397 -2.15 -3.44 -17.39
N ILE A 398 -1.66 -2.79 -18.43
CA ILE A 398 -2.30 -2.76 -19.76
C ILE A 398 -1.25 -3.05 -20.82
N THR A 399 -1.53 -3.99 -21.72
CA THR A 399 -0.69 -4.21 -22.90
C THR A 399 -1.25 -3.49 -24.12
N ASN A 400 -0.37 -3.01 -24.99
CA ASN A 400 -0.77 -2.44 -26.29
C ASN A 400 -1.19 -3.52 -27.32
N PHE A 401 -1.08 -4.82 -27.00
CA PHE A 401 -1.73 -5.87 -27.77
C PHE A 401 -3.23 -5.92 -27.44
N GLY A 402 -4.04 -5.43 -28.36
CA GLY A 402 -5.49 -5.33 -28.19
C GLY A 402 -5.93 -4.32 -27.11
N GLY A 403 -5.02 -3.48 -26.60
CA GLY A 403 -5.30 -2.56 -25.50
C GLY A 403 -5.81 -3.24 -24.24
N LYS A 404 -5.33 -4.48 -23.98
CA LYS A 404 -5.90 -5.36 -22.95
C LYS A 404 -5.49 -4.94 -21.54
N VAL A 405 -6.48 -4.79 -20.66
CA VAL A 405 -6.25 -4.75 -19.20
C VAL A 405 -5.87 -6.14 -18.74
N VAL A 406 -4.61 -6.31 -18.35
CA VAL A 406 -4.02 -7.60 -17.96
C VAL A 406 -4.26 -7.89 -16.48
N SER A 407 -4.10 -6.88 -15.62
CA SER A 407 -4.36 -6.98 -14.19
C SER A 407 -4.92 -5.66 -13.64
N LEU A 408 -5.77 -5.73 -12.60
CA LEU A 408 -6.37 -4.58 -11.94
C LEU A 408 -6.54 -4.87 -10.46
N TRP A 409 -5.73 -4.20 -9.64
CA TRP A 409 -5.63 -4.45 -8.21
C TRP A 409 -6.40 -3.40 -7.42
N THR A 410 -7.38 -3.85 -6.62
CA THR A 410 -8.21 -3.01 -5.76
C THR A 410 -8.24 -3.53 -4.34
N PRO A 411 -8.33 -2.65 -3.30
CA PRO A 411 -8.47 -3.08 -1.92
C PRO A 411 -9.89 -3.60 -1.62
N ASP A 412 -10.00 -4.45 -0.58
CA ASP A 412 -11.25 -4.77 0.10
C ASP A 412 -11.44 -3.90 1.37
N ARG A 413 -12.51 -4.16 2.16
CA ARG A 413 -12.79 -3.41 3.40
C ARG A 413 -11.69 -3.53 4.46
N ASP A 414 -10.88 -4.59 4.41
CA ASP A 414 -9.75 -4.82 5.31
C ASP A 414 -8.42 -4.34 4.71
N ASN A 415 -8.49 -3.57 3.60
CA ASN A 415 -7.36 -3.07 2.84
C ASN A 415 -6.45 -4.18 2.26
N ASN A 416 -6.99 -5.38 1.98
CA ASN A 416 -6.27 -6.41 1.26
C ASN A 416 -6.50 -6.23 -0.24
N PHE A 417 -5.43 -6.05 -1.01
CA PHE A 417 -5.51 -5.91 -2.45
C PHE A 417 -5.69 -7.27 -3.14
N ALA A 418 -6.52 -7.29 -4.18
CA ALA A 418 -6.63 -8.44 -5.08
C ALA A 418 -6.77 -7.99 -6.53
N ASP A 419 -6.26 -8.79 -7.45
CA ASP A 419 -6.51 -8.63 -8.89
C ASP A 419 -7.92 -9.12 -9.20
N ILE A 420 -8.74 -8.23 -9.74
CA ILE A 420 -10.18 -8.47 -9.97
C ILE A 420 -10.54 -8.71 -11.43
N VAL A 421 -9.56 -8.82 -12.36
CA VAL A 421 -9.83 -9.07 -13.77
C VAL A 421 -9.23 -10.39 -14.23
N THR A 422 -9.90 -11.06 -15.18
CA THR A 422 -9.31 -12.23 -15.87
C THR A 422 -8.17 -11.79 -16.79
N GLY A 423 -7.27 -12.71 -17.10
CA GLY A 423 -6.18 -12.46 -18.03
C GLY A 423 -5.13 -13.57 -18.00
N PHE A 424 -4.04 -13.35 -18.71
CA PHE A 424 -2.92 -14.26 -18.81
C PHE A 424 -1.62 -13.58 -18.41
N LYS A 425 -0.62 -14.37 -18.03
CA LYS A 425 0.66 -13.85 -17.54
C LYS A 425 1.64 -13.45 -18.64
N SER A 426 1.37 -13.83 -19.91
CA SER A 426 2.26 -13.56 -21.04
C SER A 426 1.52 -13.34 -22.36
N ILE A 427 2.17 -12.68 -23.33
CA ILE A 427 1.65 -12.54 -24.70
C ILE A 427 1.47 -13.88 -25.37
N ALA A 428 2.36 -14.83 -25.14
CA ALA A 428 2.28 -16.17 -25.72
C ALA A 428 0.96 -16.89 -25.32
N GLU A 429 0.50 -16.67 -24.08
CA GLU A 429 -0.79 -17.22 -23.63
C GLU A 429 -1.97 -16.51 -24.28
N TYR A 430 -1.93 -15.17 -24.41
CA TYR A 430 -2.96 -14.40 -25.12
C TYR A 430 -3.09 -14.78 -26.60
N GLN A 431 -1.99 -15.17 -27.26
CA GLN A 431 -2.02 -15.61 -28.67
C GLN A 431 -2.56 -17.04 -28.86
N LYS A 432 -2.41 -17.90 -27.85
CA LYS A 432 -2.83 -19.31 -27.91
C LYS A 432 -4.27 -19.55 -27.46
N THR A 433 -4.83 -18.63 -26.68
CA THR A 433 -6.15 -18.81 -26.10
C THR A 433 -7.26 -18.69 -27.14
N LYS A 434 -8.38 -19.37 -26.86
CA LYS A 434 -9.67 -19.16 -27.57
C LYS A 434 -10.48 -18.02 -26.95
N GLU A 435 -10.17 -17.63 -25.70
CA GLU A 435 -10.78 -16.52 -24.98
C GLU A 435 -10.08 -15.20 -25.35
N VAL A 436 -10.31 -14.73 -26.57
CA VAL A 436 -9.57 -13.63 -27.18
C VAL A 436 -9.92 -12.25 -26.63
N TYR A 437 -11.05 -12.12 -25.92
CA TYR A 437 -11.60 -10.83 -25.50
C TYR A 437 -11.19 -10.38 -24.10
N PHE A 438 -10.49 -11.19 -23.32
CA PHE A 438 -10.10 -10.81 -21.94
C PHE A 438 -9.39 -9.45 -21.90
N GLY A 439 -10.03 -8.48 -21.24
CA GLY A 439 -9.52 -7.13 -21.03
C GLY A 439 -9.43 -6.25 -22.27
N ALA A 440 -9.94 -6.68 -23.42
CA ALA A 440 -9.65 -6.08 -24.72
C ALA A 440 -10.47 -4.81 -25.02
N LEU A 441 -9.88 -3.94 -25.84
CA LEU A 441 -10.61 -2.94 -26.61
C LEU A 441 -11.35 -3.63 -27.77
N ILE A 442 -12.63 -3.30 -27.91
CA ILE A 442 -13.53 -3.90 -28.91
C ILE A 442 -13.89 -2.86 -29.95
N GLY A 443 -13.83 -3.26 -31.20
CA GLY A 443 -14.16 -2.46 -32.38
C GLY A 443 -13.72 -3.18 -33.68
N ARG A 444 -14.14 -2.67 -34.86
CA ARG A 444 -14.80 -1.37 -35.10
C ARG A 444 -16.23 -1.30 -34.54
N TYR A 445 -16.93 -2.45 -34.47
CA TYR A 445 -18.29 -2.55 -33.97
C TYR A 445 -18.37 -3.58 -32.83
N GLY A 446 -18.64 -3.12 -31.62
CA GLY A 446 -18.86 -3.96 -30.44
C GLY A 446 -20.21 -4.67 -30.49
N ASN A 447 -20.25 -5.89 -29.94
CA ASN A 447 -21.37 -6.81 -30.00
C ASN A 447 -21.65 -7.26 -31.45
N ARG A 448 -22.89 -7.68 -31.76
CA ARG A 448 -23.27 -8.43 -32.99
C ARG A 448 -23.81 -7.52 -34.10
N ILE A 449 -23.53 -7.93 -35.38
CA ILE A 449 -24.25 -7.49 -36.57
C ILE A 449 -24.81 -8.75 -37.24
N ALA A 450 -26.11 -8.79 -37.39
CA ALA A 450 -26.86 -9.93 -37.94
C ALA A 450 -26.34 -10.36 -39.32
N LYS A 451 -26.04 -11.66 -39.47
CA LYS A 451 -25.52 -12.25 -40.72
C LYS A 451 -24.30 -11.52 -41.30
N GLY A 452 -23.59 -10.71 -40.47
CA GLY A 452 -22.47 -9.89 -40.93
C GLY A 452 -22.82 -8.88 -42.03
N LYS A 453 -24.03 -8.37 -42.08
CA LYS A 453 -24.50 -7.49 -43.16
C LYS A 453 -25.14 -6.23 -42.62
N PHE A 454 -24.85 -5.09 -43.25
CA PHE A 454 -25.58 -3.84 -43.03
C PHE A 454 -25.61 -2.98 -44.27
N LYS A 455 -26.57 -2.04 -44.34
CA LYS A 455 -26.65 -1.05 -45.41
C LYS A 455 -26.24 0.32 -44.92
N LEU A 456 -25.41 1.02 -45.70
CA LEU A 456 -25.03 2.39 -45.43
C LEU A 456 -25.05 3.18 -46.75
N ASN A 457 -25.80 4.29 -46.82
CA ASN A 457 -26.03 5.09 -48.03
C ASN A 457 -26.51 4.22 -49.23
N GLY A 458 -27.39 3.28 -49.02
CA GLY A 458 -27.93 2.39 -50.04
C GLY A 458 -27.02 1.23 -50.50
N LYS A 459 -25.75 1.24 -50.08
CA LYS A 459 -24.80 0.16 -50.37
C LYS A 459 -24.79 -0.88 -49.26
N GLU A 460 -24.84 -2.15 -49.62
CA GLU A 460 -24.68 -3.28 -48.69
C GLU A 460 -23.17 -3.52 -48.43
N TYR A 461 -22.80 -3.71 -47.16
CA TYR A 461 -21.51 -4.15 -46.71
C TYR A 461 -21.61 -5.54 -46.12
N VAL A 462 -20.61 -6.39 -46.40
CA VAL A 462 -20.54 -7.76 -45.90
C VAL A 462 -19.27 -7.90 -45.07
N LEU A 463 -19.46 -8.35 -43.83
CA LEU A 463 -18.42 -8.51 -42.82
C LEU A 463 -18.13 -10.02 -42.62
N PRO A 464 -16.91 -10.41 -42.18
CA PRO A 464 -16.61 -11.80 -41.81
C PRO A 464 -17.54 -12.32 -40.70
N LEU A 465 -17.93 -13.58 -40.80
CA LEU A 465 -18.72 -14.26 -39.81
C LEU A 465 -17.81 -14.98 -38.82
N ASN A 466 -17.95 -14.70 -37.53
CA ASN A 466 -17.11 -15.28 -36.48
C ASN A 466 -17.90 -15.73 -35.23
N ASP A 467 -19.25 -15.67 -35.27
CA ASP A 467 -20.12 -16.11 -34.19
C ASP A 467 -21.46 -16.65 -34.74
N ASN A 468 -21.58 -17.99 -34.88
CA ASN A 468 -22.83 -18.68 -35.26
C ASN A 468 -23.56 -18.05 -36.46
N GLY A 469 -22.81 -17.67 -37.50
CA GLY A 469 -23.37 -17.02 -38.68
C GLY A 469 -23.60 -15.52 -38.59
N ASN A 470 -23.13 -14.90 -37.54
CA ASN A 470 -23.13 -13.45 -37.30
C ASN A 470 -21.69 -12.88 -37.24
N HIS A 471 -21.57 -11.57 -37.34
CA HIS A 471 -20.34 -10.86 -37.08
C HIS A 471 -20.36 -10.40 -35.60
N LEU A 472 -19.28 -10.63 -34.88
CA LEU A 472 -19.11 -10.29 -33.46
C LEU A 472 -17.84 -9.49 -33.20
N HIS A 473 -17.94 -8.45 -32.40
CA HIS A 473 -16.82 -7.68 -31.84
C HIS A 473 -15.78 -7.20 -32.85
N GLY A 474 -16.23 -6.79 -34.05
CA GLY A 474 -15.36 -6.26 -35.09
C GLY A 474 -14.63 -7.30 -35.92
N GLY A 475 -14.99 -8.60 -35.78
CA GLY A 475 -14.51 -9.71 -36.59
C GLY A 475 -13.26 -10.42 -36.05
N PRO A 476 -12.76 -11.44 -36.79
CA PRO A 476 -11.62 -12.26 -36.36
C PRO A 476 -10.36 -11.46 -36.06
N LYS A 477 -10.10 -10.38 -36.83
CA LYS A 477 -8.97 -9.46 -36.65
C LYS A 477 -9.42 -8.11 -36.10
N GLY A 478 -10.44 -8.10 -35.23
CA GLY A 478 -10.91 -6.90 -34.57
C GLY A 478 -9.85 -6.26 -33.66
N TYR A 479 -10.20 -5.14 -33.02
CA TYR A 479 -9.25 -4.31 -32.25
C TYR A 479 -8.63 -5.02 -31.04
N HIS A 480 -9.22 -6.11 -30.58
CA HIS A 480 -8.67 -7.02 -29.57
C HIS A 480 -7.40 -7.76 -30.01
N ASN A 481 -7.10 -7.77 -31.31
CA ASN A 481 -6.01 -8.58 -31.91
C ASN A 481 -5.01 -7.73 -32.72
N VAL A 482 -5.02 -6.40 -32.53
CA VAL A 482 -4.08 -5.48 -33.21
C VAL A 482 -3.08 -4.90 -32.20
N ILE A 483 -1.94 -4.43 -32.73
CA ILE A 483 -0.95 -3.71 -31.91
C ILE A 483 -1.21 -2.22 -32.05
N TRP A 484 -1.54 -1.61 -30.91
CA TRP A 484 -1.75 -0.17 -30.81
C TRP A 484 -0.42 0.56 -30.65
N ASP A 485 -0.29 1.74 -31.24
CA ASP A 485 0.82 2.65 -30.97
C ASP A 485 0.56 3.28 -29.58
N ALA A 486 1.48 3.08 -28.63
CA ALA A 486 1.26 3.38 -27.22
C ALA A 486 2.17 4.49 -26.70
N ARG A 487 1.63 5.37 -25.84
CA ARG A 487 2.39 6.42 -25.16
C ARG A 487 1.92 6.54 -23.71
N PHE A 488 2.81 6.19 -22.75
CA PHE A 488 2.58 6.47 -21.34
C PHE A 488 2.88 7.94 -21.02
N PHE A 489 2.05 8.58 -20.17
CA PHE A 489 2.27 9.95 -19.73
C PHE A 489 1.54 10.21 -18.39
N LYS A 490 1.86 11.34 -17.75
CA LYS A 490 1.05 11.88 -16.65
C LYS A 490 0.18 13.02 -17.16
N ASN A 491 -1.10 13.01 -16.78
CA ASN A 491 -2.03 14.09 -17.14
C ASN A 491 -1.80 15.35 -16.28
N SER A 492 -2.57 16.40 -16.50
CA SER A 492 -2.48 17.67 -15.76
C SER A 492 -2.77 17.55 -14.26
N TYR A 493 -3.40 16.46 -13.82
CA TYR A 493 -3.66 16.15 -12.41
C TYR A 493 -2.58 15.24 -11.79
N ASN A 494 -1.46 15.02 -12.51
CA ASN A 494 -0.37 14.10 -12.13
C ASN A 494 -0.85 12.64 -11.94
N GLU A 495 -1.81 12.21 -12.75
CA GLU A 495 -2.33 10.85 -12.80
C GLU A 495 -1.70 10.08 -13.96
N ASP A 496 -1.44 8.79 -13.76
CA ASP A 496 -0.89 7.92 -14.80
C ASP A 496 -1.91 7.66 -15.89
N ALA A 497 -1.50 7.86 -17.14
CA ALA A 497 -2.33 7.66 -18.32
C ALA A 497 -1.57 6.94 -19.44
N LEU A 498 -2.32 6.15 -20.23
CA LEU A 498 -1.82 5.44 -21.40
C LEU A 498 -2.67 5.82 -22.62
N GLU A 499 -2.07 6.50 -23.59
CA GLU A 499 -2.68 6.77 -24.89
C GLU A 499 -2.36 5.63 -25.86
N LEU A 500 -3.39 5.10 -26.51
CA LEU A 500 -3.33 4.08 -27.55
C LEU A 500 -3.92 4.62 -28.84
N LYS A 501 -3.19 4.53 -29.96
CA LYS A 501 -3.64 4.97 -31.28
C LYS A 501 -3.64 3.82 -32.28
N TYR A 502 -4.66 3.76 -33.12
CA TYR A 502 -4.76 2.78 -34.19
C TYR A 502 -5.45 3.38 -35.43
N LEU A 503 -4.88 3.14 -36.60
CA LEU A 503 -5.53 3.41 -37.88
C LEU A 503 -6.12 2.13 -38.45
N SER A 504 -7.44 1.97 -38.35
CA SER A 504 -8.19 0.91 -39.02
C SER A 504 -8.45 1.34 -40.45
N LYS A 505 -7.86 0.64 -41.41
CA LYS A 505 -7.89 1.01 -42.84
C LYS A 505 -9.27 0.76 -43.45
N ASP A 506 -9.55 1.48 -44.57
CA ASP A 506 -10.72 1.22 -45.41
C ASP A 506 -10.73 -0.23 -45.89
N GLY A 507 -11.82 -0.95 -45.59
CA GLY A 507 -11.97 -2.38 -45.88
C GLY A 507 -11.50 -3.34 -44.81
N ASP A 508 -10.87 -2.87 -43.72
CA ASP A 508 -10.53 -3.74 -42.57
C ASP A 508 -11.80 -4.42 -42.05
N GLU A 509 -11.77 -5.78 -41.97
CA GLU A 509 -12.92 -6.60 -41.57
C GLU A 509 -14.23 -6.27 -42.36
N GLY A 510 -14.11 -5.71 -43.58
CA GLY A 510 -15.22 -5.33 -44.46
C GLY A 510 -15.82 -3.96 -44.17
N TYR A 511 -15.37 -3.22 -43.20
CA TYR A 511 -15.92 -1.90 -42.88
C TYR A 511 -15.41 -0.80 -43.81
N PRO A 512 -16.29 0.16 -44.22
CA PRO A 512 -15.87 1.28 -45.04
C PRO A 512 -15.13 2.38 -44.26
N GLY A 513 -14.20 3.06 -44.92
CA GLY A 513 -13.49 4.23 -44.45
C GLY A 513 -12.28 3.95 -43.58
N ASN A 514 -11.28 4.79 -43.68
CA ASN A 514 -10.17 4.84 -42.73
C ASN A 514 -10.69 5.43 -41.41
N LEU A 515 -10.50 4.73 -40.33
CA LEU A 515 -10.91 5.18 -38.99
C LEU A 515 -9.66 5.37 -38.14
N MET A 516 -9.34 6.63 -37.78
CA MET A 516 -8.31 6.94 -36.81
C MET A 516 -8.89 6.93 -35.41
N ILE A 517 -8.41 6.06 -34.54
CA ILE A 517 -8.90 5.87 -33.18
C ILE A 517 -7.82 6.29 -32.19
N THR A 518 -8.22 7.00 -31.15
CA THR A 518 -7.41 7.24 -29.96
C THR A 518 -8.19 6.78 -28.74
N VAL A 519 -7.56 5.97 -27.89
CA VAL A 519 -8.10 5.55 -26.59
C VAL A 519 -7.13 5.99 -25.51
N ILE A 520 -7.64 6.61 -24.45
CA ILE A 520 -6.83 7.02 -23.29
C ILE A 520 -7.35 6.32 -22.06
N TYR A 521 -6.53 5.45 -21.48
CA TYR A 521 -6.74 4.91 -20.14
C TYR A 521 -6.13 5.86 -19.13
N THR A 522 -6.89 6.22 -18.09
CA THR A 522 -6.40 7.01 -16.95
C THR A 522 -6.75 6.30 -15.66
N LEU A 523 -5.76 6.04 -14.80
CA LEU A 523 -6.00 5.58 -13.44
C LEU A 523 -6.03 6.79 -12.52
N THR A 524 -7.25 7.26 -12.18
CA THR A 524 -7.43 8.49 -11.40
C THR A 524 -7.12 8.29 -9.92
N ASN A 525 -6.81 9.40 -9.24
CA ASN A 525 -6.61 9.40 -7.78
C ASN A 525 -7.92 9.20 -6.99
N ASN A 526 -9.06 9.10 -7.67
CA ASN A 526 -10.37 8.76 -7.10
C ASN A 526 -10.73 7.28 -7.26
N ASN A 527 -9.73 6.42 -7.51
CA ASN A 527 -9.90 4.98 -7.76
C ASN A 527 -10.79 4.67 -8.97
N GLU A 528 -10.58 5.38 -10.08
CA GLU A 528 -11.31 5.18 -11.32
C GLU A 528 -10.36 4.70 -12.42
N LEU A 529 -10.71 3.63 -13.11
CA LEU A 529 -10.16 3.32 -14.43
C LEU A 529 -11.07 3.99 -15.46
N LYS A 530 -10.64 5.15 -15.93
CA LYS A 530 -11.34 5.94 -16.95
C LYS A 530 -10.81 5.58 -18.33
N ILE A 531 -11.72 5.39 -19.29
CA ILE A 531 -11.41 5.04 -20.68
C ILE A 531 -12.13 6.06 -21.58
N ASP A 532 -11.36 6.94 -22.20
CA ASP A 532 -11.86 7.93 -23.16
C ASP A 532 -11.53 7.48 -24.59
N TYR A 533 -12.54 7.42 -25.43
CA TYR A 533 -12.42 7.08 -26.84
C TYR A 533 -12.70 8.30 -27.70
N THR A 534 -11.91 8.47 -28.76
CA THR A 534 -12.19 9.40 -29.85
C THR A 534 -11.87 8.73 -31.18
N ALA A 535 -12.71 8.99 -32.22
CA ALA A 535 -12.41 8.51 -33.55
C ALA A 535 -12.91 9.49 -34.61
N THR A 536 -12.20 9.51 -35.76
CA THR A 536 -12.55 10.29 -36.97
C THR A 536 -12.40 9.41 -38.20
N THR A 537 -13.20 9.69 -39.24
CA THR A 537 -13.20 8.91 -40.48
C THR A 537 -13.10 9.79 -41.71
N ASP A 538 -12.60 9.24 -42.81
CA ASP A 538 -12.56 9.88 -44.14
C ASP A 538 -13.77 9.51 -45.03
N LYS A 539 -14.54 8.48 -44.66
CA LYS A 539 -15.78 8.04 -45.34
C LYS A 539 -16.87 7.73 -44.34
N PRO A 540 -18.14 7.83 -44.68
CA PRO A 540 -19.20 7.34 -43.80
C PRO A 540 -18.98 5.88 -43.40
N THR A 541 -19.06 5.59 -42.11
CA THR A 541 -18.87 4.24 -41.53
C THR A 541 -19.79 4.03 -40.34
N VAL A 542 -19.73 2.84 -39.72
CA VAL A 542 -20.38 2.54 -38.47
C VAL A 542 -19.34 2.29 -37.38
N VAL A 543 -19.58 2.85 -36.17
CA VAL A 543 -18.63 2.78 -35.05
C VAL A 543 -19.40 2.49 -33.77
N ASN A 544 -18.97 1.47 -33.04
CA ASN A 544 -19.44 1.14 -31.68
C ASN A 544 -18.27 0.56 -30.91
N LEU A 545 -17.51 1.41 -30.19
CA LEU A 545 -16.35 0.98 -29.42
C LEU A 545 -16.78 0.63 -28.00
N THR A 546 -16.19 -0.41 -27.42
CA THR A 546 -16.40 -0.79 -26.03
C THR A 546 -15.15 -1.44 -25.43
N HIS A 547 -15.23 -1.79 -24.13
CA HIS A 547 -14.18 -2.45 -23.39
C HIS A 547 -14.67 -3.75 -22.78
N HIS A 548 -13.90 -4.83 -22.91
CA HIS A 548 -14.33 -6.17 -22.55
C HIS A 548 -13.49 -6.78 -21.42
N SER A 549 -13.29 -6.03 -20.32
CA SER A 549 -12.75 -6.64 -19.09
C SER A 549 -13.78 -7.57 -18.46
N PHE A 550 -13.30 -8.72 -18.03
CA PHE A 550 -14.07 -9.65 -17.21
C PHE A 550 -13.65 -9.48 -15.75
N PHE A 551 -14.61 -9.16 -14.90
CA PHE A 551 -14.38 -8.85 -13.50
C PHE A 551 -14.85 -9.98 -12.57
N ASN A 552 -14.17 -10.12 -11.44
CA ASN A 552 -14.66 -10.86 -10.29
C ASN A 552 -14.22 -10.14 -9.00
N LEU A 553 -15.16 -9.56 -8.27
CA LEU A 553 -14.86 -8.75 -7.08
C LEU A 553 -14.40 -9.57 -5.85
N PHE A 554 -14.46 -10.92 -5.91
CA PHE A 554 -13.74 -11.75 -4.94
C PHE A 554 -12.23 -11.58 -5.07
N GLY A 555 -11.73 -11.30 -6.29
CA GLY A 555 -10.33 -11.34 -6.65
C GLY A 555 -9.86 -12.76 -7.02
N PHE A 556 -8.76 -12.83 -7.77
CA PHE A 556 -8.13 -14.06 -8.21
C PHE A 556 -6.91 -14.39 -7.36
N SER A 557 -6.74 -15.65 -6.96
CA SER A 557 -5.66 -16.10 -6.08
C SER A 557 -5.24 -17.57 -6.33
N GLY A 558 -5.55 -18.10 -7.51
CA GLY A 558 -5.31 -19.50 -7.87
C GLY A 558 -6.48 -20.43 -7.51
N GLY A 559 -6.40 -21.67 -7.99
CA GLY A 559 -7.47 -22.66 -7.84
C GLY A 559 -8.71 -22.37 -8.71
N ILE A 560 -9.86 -22.93 -8.40
CA ILE A 560 -11.11 -22.64 -9.11
C ILE A 560 -11.59 -21.26 -8.68
N ALA A 561 -11.75 -20.35 -9.62
CA ALA A 561 -12.28 -19.02 -9.36
C ALA A 561 -13.72 -19.12 -8.79
N LYS A 562 -14.04 -18.24 -7.83
CA LYS A 562 -15.37 -18.21 -7.21
C LYS A 562 -16.42 -17.73 -8.19
N SER A 563 -17.63 -18.29 -8.08
CA SER A 563 -18.77 -17.84 -8.90
C SER A 563 -19.22 -16.43 -8.51
N ILE A 564 -19.61 -15.64 -9.52
CA ILE A 564 -20.16 -14.28 -9.35
C ILE A 564 -21.63 -14.27 -8.93
N ASN A 565 -22.25 -15.42 -8.74
CA ASN A 565 -23.69 -15.50 -8.47
C ASN A 565 -24.12 -14.77 -7.18
N SER A 566 -23.22 -14.60 -6.21
CA SER A 566 -23.44 -13.84 -4.96
C SER A 566 -23.26 -12.33 -5.11
N HIS A 567 -22.65 -11.86 -6.20
CA HIS A 567 -22.49 -10.42 -6.42
C HIS A 567 -23.85 -9.75 -6.57
N ILE A 568 -24.01 -8.62 -5.91
CA ILE A 568 -25.26 -7.85 -5.95
C ILE A 568 -25.13 -6.80 -7.04
N LEU A 569 -26.00 -6.89 -8.04
CA LEU A 569 -26.03 -6.02 -9.22
C LEU A 569 -27.26 -5.12 -9.21
N LYS A 570 -27.06 -3.85 -9.57
CA LYS A 570 -28.10 -2.89 -9.94
C LYS A 570 -27.74 -2.30 -11.31
N ILE A 571 -28.73 -2.20 -12.22
CA ILE A 571 -28.60 -1.52 -13.51
C ILE A 571 -29.64 -0.41 -13.58
N ASN A 572 -29.24 0.81 -13.93
CA ASN A 572 -30.11 1.96 -14.08
C ASN A 572 -30.82 1.94 -15.47
N ALA A 573 -31.65 0.93 -15.68
CA ALA A 573 -32.37 0.70 -16.93
C ALA A 573 -33.75 0.09 -16.66
N ASP A 574 -34.78 0.64 -17.24
CA ASP A 574 -36.16 0.12 -17.15
C ASP A 574 -36.58 -0.69 -18.40
N ALA A 575 -35.67 -0.84 -19.36
CA ALA A 575 -35.89 -1.58 -20.61
C ALA A 575 -34.60 -2.28 -21.09
N TYR A 576 -34.75 -3.25 -21.97
CA TYR A 576 -33.70 -4.01 -22.62
C TYR A 576 -34.07 -4.37 -24.06
N THR A 577 -33.13 -4.84 -24.87
CA THR A 577 -33.39 -5.37 -26.20
C THR A 577 -33.50 -6.90 -26.14
N PRO A 578 -34.73 -7.51 -26.29
CA PRO A 578 -34.89 -8.96 -26.39
C PRO A 578 -34.14 -9.53 -27.57
N THR A 579 -33.67 -10.77 -27.43
CA THR A 579 -32.86 -11.43 -28.45
C THR A 579 -33.55 -12.67 -29.05
N THR A 580 -33.08 -13.07 -30.20
CA THR A 580 -33.35 -14.40 -30.77
C THR A 580 -32.40 -15.43 -30.13
N ASP A 581 -32.58 -16.72 -30.50
CA ASP A 581 -31.66 -17.81 -30.10
C ASP A 581 -30.21 -17.63 -30.59
N GLY A 582 -30.01 -16.81 -31.64
CA GLY A 582 -28.67 -16.37 -32.11
C GLY A 582 -28.15 -15.15 -31.40
N LEU A 583 -28.75 -14.69 -30.29
CA LEU A 583 -28.41 -13.51 -29.52
C LEU A 583 -28.37 -12.20 -30.35
N ILE A 584 -29.17 -12.13 -31.40
CA ILE A 584 -29.41 -10.93 -32.21
C ILE A 584 -30.65 -10.23 -31.67
N PRO A 585 -30.62 -8.90 -31.45
CA PRO A 585 -31.82 -8.15 -31.07
C PRO A 585 -32.98 -8.35 -32.03
N THR A 586 -34.19 -8.51 -31.50
CA THR A 586 -35.39 -8.67 -32.29
C THR A 586 -35.90 -7.37 -32.94
N GLY A 587 -35.28 -6.25 -32.64
CA GLY A 587 -35.74 -4.88 -32.96
C GLY A 587 -36.72 -4.31 -31.93
N LEU A 588 -37.20 -5.12 -31.01
CA LEU A 588 -38.12 -4.69 -29.96
C LEU A 588 -37.37 -4.09 -28.76
N ILE A 589 -38.04 -3.20 -28.04
CA ILE A 589 -37.63 -2.68 -26.73
C ILE A 589 -38.66 -3.19 -25.73
N ALA A 590 -38.22 -4.02 -24.77
CA ALA A 590 -39.07 -4.60 -23.74
C ALA A 590 -38.75 -4.00 -22.34
N LYS A 591 -39.79 -3.84 -21.51
CA LYS A 591 -39.61 -3.43 -20.12
C LYS A 591 -39.03 -4.56 -19.29
N VAL A 592 -38.13 -4.21 -18.36
CA VAL A 592 -37.53 -5.18 -17.43
C VAL A 592 -38.43 -5.55 -16.28
N LYS A 593 -39.36 -4.66 -15.90
CA LYS A 593 -40.22 -4.81 -14.73
C LYS A 593 -41.06 -6.13 -14.77
N ASN A 594 -41.01 -6.87 -13.66
CA ASN A 594 -41.67 -8.17 -13.49
C ASN A 594 -41.07 -9.30 -14.39
N THR A 595 -39.86 -9.14 -14.87
CA THR A 595 -39.10 -10.15 -15.61
C THR A 595 -37.80 -10.49 -14.87
N PRO A 596 -37.11 -11.58 -15.22
CA PRO A 596 -35.76 -11.85 -14.67
C PRO A 596 -34.73 -10.78 -15.01
N MET A 597 -35.01 -9.94 -16.02
CA MET A 597 -34.11 -8.86 -16.47
C MET A 597 -34.16 -7.60 -15.58
N ASP A 598 -35.02 -7.57 -14.55
CA ASP A 598 -35.21 -6.42 -13.67
C ASP A 598 -34.09 -6.29 -12.64
N PHE A 599 -33.10 -5.42 -12.91
CA PHE A 599 -32.05 -5.02 -12.00
C PHE A 599 -32.19 -3.57 -11.53
N GLU A 600 -33.40 -2.97 -11.59
CA GLU A 600 -33.63 -1.61 -11.08
C GLU A 600 -33.33 -1.51 -9.56
N ASN A 601 -33.58 -2.59 -8.83
CA ASN A 601 -33.18 -2.74 -7.43
C ASN A 601 -32.00 -3.71 -7.30
N PRO A 602 -31.08 -3.47 -6.33
CA PRO A 602 -29.95 -4.37 -6.10
C PRO A 602 -30.40 -5.79 -5.79
N ILE A 603 -29.91 -6.77 -6.57
CA ILE A 603 -30.24 -8.19 -6.40
C ILE A 603 -29.03 -9.05 -6.75
N ALA A 604 -28.94 -10.24 -6.14
CA ALA A 604 -27.89 -11.20 -6.47
C ALA A 604 -28.03 -11.71 -7.90
N ILE A 605 -26.90 -11.75 -8.65
CA ILE A 605 -26.88 -12.21 -10.04
C ILE A 605 -27.51 -13.61 -10.17
N GLY A 606 -27.24 -14.50 -9.19
CA GLY A 606 -27.74 -15.88 -9.20
C GLY A 606 -29.21 -16.05 -8.94
N GLU A 607 -29.92 -15.04 -8.43
CA GLU A 607 -31.26 -15.14 -7.86
C GLU A 607 -32.31 -15.63 -8.86
N ARG A 608 -32.24 -15.16 -10.12
CA ARG A 608 -33.29 -15.44 -11.14
C ARG A 608 -32.77 -16.24 -12.33
N LEU A 609 -31.55 -16.75 -12.29
CA LEU A 609 -30.92 -17.44 -13.43
C LEU A 609 -31.65 -18.72 -13.88
N ASN A 610 -32.38 -19.36 -12.97
CA ASN A 610 -33.11 -20.60 -13.26
C ASN A 610 -34.56 -20.36 -13.68
N THR A 611 -34.97 -19.11 -13.92
CA THR A 611 -36.31 -18.77 -14.39
C THR A 611 -36.49 -19.26 -15.84
N ASN A 612 -37.62 -19.90 -16.13
CA ASN A 612 -37.99 -20.30 -17.49
C ASN A 612 -38.37 -19.04 -18.30
N PHE A 613 -37.38 -18.40 -18.91
CA PHE A 613 -37.48 -17.16 -19.66
C PHE A 613 -36.64 -17.26 -20.93
N SER A 614 -37.20 -17.00 -22.10
CA SER A 614 -36.57 -17.27 -23.40
C SER A 614 -35.17 -16.65 -23.53
N ASP A 615 -35.04 -15.37 -23.17
CA ASP A 615 -33.74 -14.68 -23.26
C ASP A 615 -32.68 -15.33 -22.38
N LEU A 616 -33.02 -15.75 -21.14
CA LEU A 616 -32.09 -16.48 -20.27
C LEU A 616 -31.71 -17.86 -20.82
N ILE A 617 -32.63 -18.52 -21.50
CA ILE A 617 -32.37 -19.81 -22.15
C ILE A 617 -31.39 -19.63 -23.32
N TYR A 618 -31.62 -18.62 -24.18
CA TYR A 618 -30.75 -18.32 -25.33
C TYR A 618 -29.35 -17.91 -24.88
N GLY A 619 -29.24 -17.00 -23.89
CA GLY A 619 -27.97 -16.55 -23.32
C GLY A 619 -27.29 -17.54 -22.37
N LYS A 620 -27.95 -18.69 -22.06
CA LYS A 620 -27.53 -19.60 -20.97
C LYS A 620 -27.32 -18.87 -19.62
N GLY A 621 -28.06 -17.79 -19.46
CA GLY A 621 -27.96 -16.80 -18.40
C GLY A 621 -27.97 -15.38 -18.95
N TYR A 622 -27.43 -14.42 -18.27
CA TYR A 622 -27.38 -13.04 -18.75
C TYR A 622 -26.28 -12.83 -19.81
N ASP A 623 -26.70 -12.41 -21.01
CA ASP A 623 -25.88 -11.93 -22.13
C ASP A 623 -26.72 -10.98 -22.98
N HIS A 624 -27.10 -9.84 -22.38
CA HIS A 624 -28.12 -8.95 -22.96
C HIS A 624 -27.71 -7.49 -22.82
N ASN A 625 -28.41 -6.64 -23.60
CA ASN A 625 -28.19 -5.20 -23.65
C ASN A 625 -29.34 -4.46 -22.95
N TRP A 626 -29.03 -3.75 -21.86
CA TRP A 626 -29.91 -2.86 -21.11
C TRP A 626 -29.88 -1.44 -21.64
N ILE A 627 -31.05 -0.85 -21.84
CA ILE A 627 -31.24 0.54 -22.28
C ILE A 627 -31.22 1.45 -21.07
N LEU A 628 -30.20 2.29 -20.98
CA LEU A 628 -29.96 3.10 -19.79
C LEU A 628 -30.94 4.25 -19.63
N ASN A 629 -31.46 4.47 -18.42
CA ASN A 629 -32.34 5.57 -18.04
C ASN A 629 -31.59 6.90 -17.98
N LYS A 630 -31.31 7.48 -19.16
CA LYS A 630 -30.60 8.77 -19.25
C LYS A 630 -31.08 9.56 -20.45
N HIS A 631 -30.95 10.86 -20.40
CA HIS A 631 -31.24 11.74 -21.52
C HIS A 631 -29.93 12.29 -22.10
N GLY A 632 -29.75 12.15 -23.43
CA GLY A 632 -28.57 12.65 -24.13
C GLY A 632 -27.24 11.97 -23.76
N ASN A 633 -26.13 12.57 -24.17
CA ASN A 633 -24.77 12.05 -24.01
C ASN A 633 -24.10 12.50 -22.71
N MET A 634 -24.85 12.65 -21.62
CA MET A 634 -24.27 12.99 -20.32
C MET A 634 -23.67 11.76 -19.65
N LEU A 635 -22.48 11.93 -19.07
CA LEU A 635 -21.85 10.91 -18.25
C LEU A 635 -22.70 10.66 -17.00
N LYS A 636 -23.27 9.45 -16.87
CA LYS A 636 -24.12 9.03 -15.75
C LYS A 636 -23.80 7.61 -15.31
N GLU A 637 -24.18 7.27 -14.06
CA GLU A 637 -24.09 5.92 -13.53
C GLU A 637 -25.03 4.98 -14.30
N ALA A 638 -24.44 3.94 -14.88
CA ALA A 638 -25.15 2.87 -15.60
C ALA A 638 -25.47 1.69 -14.70
N ALA A 639 -24.49 1.28 -13.87
CA ALA A 639 -24.63 0.12 -13.00
C ALA A 639 -23.78 0.26 -11.73
N VAL A 640 -24.19 -0.48 -10.71
CA VAL A 640 -23.42 -0.69 -9.47
C VAL A 640 -23.39 -2.17 -9.16
N ILE A 641 -22.23 -2.72 -8.91
CA ILE A 641 -22.07 -4.12 -8.49
C ILE A 641 -21.15 -4.20 -7.28
N TYR A 642 -21.46 -5.05 -6.31
CA TYR A 642 -20.61 -5.26 -5.15
C TYR A 642 -20.63 -6.70 -4.67
N GLU A 643 -19.53 -7.11 -4.01
CA GLU A 643 -19.41 -8.40 -3.34
C GLU A 643 -19.58 -8.23 -1.82
N PRO A 644 -20.64 -8.81 -1.21
CA PRO A 644 -20.95 -8.57 0.21
C PRO A 644 -19.87 -9.04 1.19
N SER A 645 -19.15 -10.14 0.88
CA SER A 645 -18.22 -10.76 1.83
C SER A 645 -16.96 -9.92 2.06
N ASN A 646 -16.52 -9.14 1.07
CA ASN A 646 -15.30 -8.34 1.16
C ASN A 646 -15.51 -6.83 0.95
N GLY A 647 -16.73 -6.42 0.54
CA GLY A 647 -17.12 -5.01 0.37
C GLY A 647 -16.60 -4.34 -0.90
N ARG A 648 -15.87 -5.03 -1.80
CA ARG A 648 -15.48 -4.42 -3.07
C ARG A 648 -16.71 -4.05 -3.88
N GLN A 649 -16.77 -2.81 -4.32
CA GLN A 649 -17.85 -2.27 -5.16
C GLN A 649 -17.26 -1.64 -6.40
N MET A 650 -17.91 -1.86 -7.54
CA MET A 650 -17.61 -1.19 -8.80
C MET A 650 -18.86 -0.44 -9.27
N ARG A 651 -18.71 0.85 -9.61
CA ARG A 651 -19.69 1.66 -10.33
C ARG A 651 -19.25 1.82 -11.77
N VAL A 652 -20.18 1.71 -12.68
CA VAL A 652 -19.97 1.95 -14.11
C VAL A 652 -20.66 3.26 -14.48
N LEU A 653 -19.88 4.22 -14.99
CA LEU A 653 -20.43 5.48 -15.50
C LEU A 653 -20.12 5.57 -17.00
N THR A 654 -21.09 6.05 -17.79
CA THR A 654 -20.91 6.19 -19.24
C THR A 654 -21.79 7.30 -19.84
N ASP A 655 -21.36 7.78 -20.99
CA ASP A 655 -22.16 8.63 -21.90
C ASP A 655 -22.90 7.81 -22.96
N GLN A 656 -22.72 6.50 -23.02
CA GLN A 656 -23.36 5.59 -23.99
C GLN A 656 -24.83 5.29 -23.65
N PRO A 657 -25.67 4.98 -24.65
CA PRO A 657 -27.11 4.77 -24.47
C PRO A 657 -27.45 3.41 -23.81
N ALA A 658 -26.52 2.46 -23.78
CA ALA A 658 -26.78 1.11 -23.29
C ALA A 658 -25.58 0.49 -22.57
N LEU A 659 -25.86 -0.63 -21.90
CA LEU A 659 -24.91 -1.47 -21.19
C LEU A 659 -25.19 -2.93 -21.52
N GLN A 660 -24.22 -3.66 -22.07
CA GLN A 660 -24.24 -5.11 -22.14
C GLN A 660 -23.79 -5.67 -20.79
N PHE A 661 -24.56 -6.59 -20.22
CA PHE A 661 -24.14 -7.42 -19.10
C PHE A 661 -24.01 -8.87 -19.55
N TYR A 662 -22.79 -9.42 -19.45
CA TYR A 662 -22.47 -10.81 -19.72
C TYR A 662 -21.99 -11.50 -18.44
N GLY A 663 -22.63 -12.60 -18.07
CA GLY A 663 -22.41 -13.33 -16.81
C GLY A 663 -21.39 -14.46 -16.88
N GLY A 664 -20.51 -14.52 -17.88
CA GLY A 664 -19.52 -15.60 -18.02
C GLY A 664 -20.12 -16.98 -18.28
N ASN A 665 -21.27 -17.05 -18.97
CA ASN A 665 -22.07 -18.24 -19.14
C ASN A 665 -21.43 -19.33 -20.03
N PHE A 666 -20.47 -18.95 -20.88
CA PHE A 666 -19.83 -19.86 -21.84
C PHE A 666 -18.45 -20.39 -21.38
N PHE A 667 -17.97 -20.00 -20.20
CA PHE A 667 -16.71 -20.55 -19.66
C PHE A 667 -16.89 -22.02 -19.27
N GLN A 668 -15.96 -22.87 -19.73
CA GLN A 668 -16.03 -24.32 -19.58
C GLN A 668 -15.06 -24.91 -18.55
N GLY A 669 -14.28 -24.06 -17.83
CA GLY A 669 -13.27 -24.53 -16.88
C GLY A 669 -12.00 -25.09 -17.51
N ASN A 670 -11.77 -24.86 -18.81
CA ASN A 670 -10.63 -25.32 -19.58
C ASN A 670 -9.57 -24.23 -19.86
N VAL A 671 -9.72 -23.06 -19.23
CA VAL A 671 -8.80 -21.94 -19.33
C VAL A 671 -8.18 -21.67 -17.98
N THR A 672 -6.84 -21.65 -17.94
CA THR A 672 -6.05 -21.33 -16.75
C THR A 672 -5.53 -19.90 -16.86
N GLY A 673 -5.74 -19.10 -15.81
CA GLY A 673 -5.33 -17.70 -15.74
C GLY A 673 -3.98 -17.45 -15.10
N LYS A 674 -3.73 -16.18 -14.76
CA LYS A 674 -2.44 -15.60 -14.34
C LYS A 674 -1.82 -16.25 -13.10
N TYR A 675 -2.64 -16.65 -12.13
CA TYR A 675 -2.24 -17.22 -10.84
C TYR A 675 -2.56 -18.72 -10.77
N ASN A 676 -2.66 -19.39 -11.91
CA ASN A 676 -3.12 -20.78 -12.07
C ASN A 676 -4.57 -20.98 -11.62
N GLU A 677 -5.40 -19.93 -11.63
CA GLU A 677 -6.83 -20.05 -11.44
C GLU A 677 -7.50 -20.64 -12.68
N ILE A 678 -8.59 -21.36 -12.46
CA ILE A 678 -9.40 -21.95 -13.52
C ILE A 678 -10.65 -21.07 -13.72
N TYR A 679 -10.82 -20.53 -14.91
CA TYR A 679 -12.01 -19.76 -15.29
C TYR A 679 -13.14 -20.74 -15.69
N ALA A 680 -14.00 -21.00 -14.71
CA ALA A 680 -15.14 -21.89 -14.88
C ALA A 680 -16.44 -21.11 -15.14
N HIS A 681 -17.53 -21.82 -15.37
CA HIS A 681 -18.87 -21.26 -15.59
C HIS A 681 -19.22 -20.22 -14.53
N ARG A 682 -19.53 -18.98 -14.96
CA ARG A 682 -19.92 -17.85 -14.10
C ARG A 682 -18.89 -17.46 -13.02
N THR A 683 -17.63 -17.50 -13.38
CA THR A 683 -16.55 -17.04 -12.48
C THR A 683 -16.08 -15.62 -12.79
N SER A 684 -16.70 -14.95 -13.75
CA SER A 684 -16.48 -13.53 -14.04
C SER A 684 -17.62 -12.95 -14.87
N PHE A 685 -17.72 -11.61 -14.87
CA PHE A 685 -18.72 -10.87 -15.61
C PHE A 685 -18.08 -9.74 -16.42
N ALA A 686 -18.73 -9.34 -17.53
CA ALA A 686 -18.41 -8.12 -18.25
C ALA A 686 -19.56 -7.13 -18.19
N LEU A 687 -19.25 -5.84 -18.11
CA LEU A 687 -20.17 -4.70 -18.20
C LEU A 687 -19.64 -3.75 -19.27
N GLU A 688 -20.22 -3.86 -20.47
CA GLU A 688 -19.73 -3.19 -21.68
C GLU A 688 -20.63 -2.00 -22.01
N THR A 689 -20.11 -0.79 -21.89
CA THR A 689 -20.83 0.43 -22.27
C THR A 689 -20.79 0.61 -23.79
N GLN A 690 -21.95 0.72 -24.44
CA GLN A 690 -22.05 0.64 -25.90
C GLN A 690 -23.34 1.25 -26.46
N HIS A 691 -23.46 1.33 -27.79
CA HIS A 691 -24.73 1.42 -28.50
C HIS A 691 -25.41 0.05 -28.55
N TYR A 692 -26.68 0.03 -28.96
CA TYR A 692 -27.40 -1.24 -29.03
C TYR A 692 -26.78 -2.16 -30.10
N PRO A 693 -26.71 -3.48 -29.83
CA PRO A 693 -26.26 -4.44 -30.83
C PRO A 693 -27.12 -4.34 -32.10
N ASP A 694 -26.53 -4.63 -33.26
CA ASP A 694 -27.18 -4.62 -34.57
C ASP A 694 -27.85 -3.29 -34.99
N SER A 695 -27.53 -2.15 -34.36
CA SER A 695 -28.13 -0.83 -34.67
C SER A 695 -28.10 -0.47 -36.15
N PRO A 696 -27.09 -0.80 -36.98
CA PRO A 696 -27.13 -0.49 -38.39
C PRO A 696 -28.30 -1.09 -39.19
N ASN A 697 -28.90 -2.15 -38.64
CA ASN A 697 -30.04 -2.87 -39.24
C ASN A 697 -31.39 -2.46 -38.64
N HIS A 698 -31.42 -1.59 -37.64
CA HIS A 698 -32.62 -1.16 -36.92
C HIS A 698 -32.73 0.37 -36.92
N ALA A 699 -33.58 0.93 -37.74
CA ALA A 699 -33.73 2.38 -37.91
C ALA A 699 -34.19 3.11 -36.63
N GLU A 700 -34.90 2.38 -35.75
CA GLU A 700 -35.41 2.84 -34.45
C GLU A 700 -34.37 2.84 -33.33
N PHE A 701 -33.23 2.17 -33.54
CA PHE A 701 -32.15 2.16 -32.60
C PHE A 701 -31.25 3.41 -32.73
N PRO A 702 -30.56 3.85 -31.67
CA PRO A 702 -29.60 4.96 -31.78
C PRO A 702 -28.56 4.71 -32.87
N SER A 703 -28.36 5.71 -33.73
CA SER A 703 -27.48 5.58 -34.89
C SER A 703 -26.01 5.43 -34.45
N THR A 704 -25.31 4.47 -35.06
CA THR A 704 -23.88 4.23 -34.89
C THR A 704 -23.07 4.77 -36.09
N ARG A 705 -23.72 5.51 -37.00
CA ARG A 705 -23.10 6.12 -38.16
C ARG A 705 -22.15 7.25 -37.74
N LEU A 706 -20.95 7.27 -38.33
CA LEU A 706 -19.98 8.36 -38.24
C LEU A 706 -19.68 8.86 -39.64
N ASN A 707 -19.81 10.18 -39.89
CA ASN A 707 -19.52 10.81 -41.15
C ASN A 707 -18.15 11.54 -41.11
N PRO A 708 -17.52 11.79 -42.26
CA PRO A 708 -16.36 12.68 -42.34
C PRO A 708 -16.67 14.05 -41.73
N GLY A 709 -15.72 14.55 -40.93
CA GLY A 709 -15.86 15.81 -40.20
C GLY A 709 -16.53 15.71 -38.84
N GLU A 710 -17.17 14.58 -38.53
CA GLU A 710 -17.68 14.28 -37.20
C GLU A 710 -16.62 13.61 -36.32
N ILE A 711 -16.76 13.77 -34.97
CA ILE A 711 -15.88 13.11 -34.01
C ILE A 711 -16.74 12.17 -33.17
N TYR A 712 -16.45 10.87 -33.26
CA TYR A 712 -16.97 9.90 -32.32
C TYR A 712 -16.34 10.15 -30.93
N ARG A 713 -17.18 10.13 -29.88
CA ARG A 713 -16.74 10.25 -28.49
C ARG A 713 -17.47 9.23 -27.64
N HIS A 714 -16.74 8.62 -26.72
CA HIS A 714 -17.27 7.72 -25.72
C HIS A 714 -16.40 7.79 -24.46
N THR A 715 -17.03 7.86 -23.31
CA THR A 715 -16.35 7.75 -22.00
C THR A 715 -16.98 6.62 -21.20
N CYS A 716 -16.13 5.70 -20.71
CA CYS A 716 -16.46 4.68 -19.74
C CYS A 716 -15.60 4.85 -18.50
N ILE A 717 -16.19 4.80 -17.30
CA ILE A 717 -15.48 4.84 -16.03
C ILE A 717 -15.88 3.63 -15.20
N TYR A 718 -14.90 2.83 -14.81
CA TYR A 718 -15.03 1.83 -13.75
C TYR A 718 -14.47 2.44 -12.47
N LYS A 719 -15.35 2.81 -11.53
CA LYS A 719 -14.99 3.40 -10.24
C LYS A 719 -15.06 2.36 -9.15
N PHE A 720 -13.98 2.23 -8.37
CA PHE A 720 -13.85 1.22 -7.33
C PHE A 720 -13.93 1.86 -5.95
N GLU A 721 -14.81 1.30 -5.12
CA GLU A 721 -15.13 1.79 -3.78
C GLU A 721 -15.27 0.62 -2.80
N ILE A 722 -15.31 0.93 -1.52
CA ILE A 722 -15.64 -0.04 -0.47
C ILE A 722 -17.07 0.23 0.03
N LYS A 723 -17.90 -0.79 -0.04
CA LYS A 723 -19.20 -0.79 0.62
C LYS A 723 -19.06 -1.39 2.02
N ASN A 724 -19.30 -0.59 3.03
CA ASN A 724 -19.31 -1.00 4.44
C ASN A 724 -20.52 -1.88 4.77
#